data_cde9c6c057105bf4893e5f47210b0527
#
_entry.id   cde9c6c057105bf4893e5f47210b0527
#
_cell.length_a   1.000
_cell.length_b   1.000
_cell.length_c   1.000
_cell.angle_alpha   90.00
_cell.angle_beta   90.00
_cell.angle_gamma   90.00
#
_symmetry.space_group_name_H-M   'P 1'
#
loop_
_entity.id
_entity.type
_entity.pdbx_description
1 polymer ?
#
loop_
_entity_poly.entity_id
_entity_poly.type
_entity_poly.pdbx_seq_one_letter_code
_entity_poly.pdbx_strand_id
1 'polypeptide(L)'
;MRRFAAILFLLGFLFIGGKSVRAQYYSWGADAAALRWKHLRTEDVRVVFPDTASALAHRTLHYIQAVRPTITHGFSHPPLKIPFVLHTENFQSNGLVMWMPKRIEFLTTPSVDSYSMPWVKQLVAHEYRHAVQYNNLNRGLIRILSYLIGQQGSTVGLLFMPLWALEGDAVMNETEMSSYGRGRQPRFTIEYRALGYEVLRRRNCDKWFCGSYRDFVPDHYQMGYQMVAYGYDRYGGEIWDKTLRYGVRNAYMLTFSTSVALRKFYGTGEGILFRDAFADLNRFWDSLPKVADSGRTLTPLPEKNYTTYTHPVSLNNTTLVALKTDFDRPSRLVTVDSRTGRERRRTWTGLVSSRPATDGQRVWWTEYRRSLLFPERVNSRLVVLDPGKKRPRTAPKLRNALYPTPIGRSGVLAWVEYTPDGHYTIVAEDSLRQRTAWPMPGFSEVHGLAWDNATERLYTLVTDDSGMWIGRIEPGEGLQAVTRGAYITLSDLRAADGKLYYGSIASGRDEAHCFDLGEGREYRLSTSTYGSFAPAPADSGAVWTTTYDRKGYRITRQENIEPIPVAPSQLPVDLVNPPRRRWNVVNLDTVRYTPADSASLHRKYPARRYRKGLHLLRAHSWAPVSFDPFKTIEEFNPRLMWGATVLSQNLLSSTEAFASWGWSRSDGHVLKGTIRYSGLGVRLEARATYGGDRMTYGIAQRGADGKAERQPAPAHAKYWSAAAGATLPLYFDRGHHIRQLSISAGWEYSNGMVADVDAIRYDAEGRIANLQTLGYREGLHKLSLGIGFSDVVRAAYRDVGTPWGYTLWAGYDLNPENRNFSDLVSAYARIYTPGFFRHNSLSVACLLYTSPSPRDRG
;
A
#
# COMPACT_ATOMS: atom_id res chain seq x y z
N MET A 1 31.32 27.17 -9.11
CA MET A 1 31.15 26.26 -10.24
C MET A 1 30.72 24.84 -9.81
N ARG A 2 31.42 24.10 -8.93
CA ARG A 2 31.00 22.73 -8.49
C ARG A 2 29.59 22.64 -7.93
N ARG A 3 29.12 23.61 -7.13
CA ARG A 3 27.76 23.65 -6.57
C ARG A 3 26.70 23.95 -7.63
N PHE A 4 27.02 24.77 -8.63
CA PHE A 4 26.12 25.10 -9.75
C PHE A 4 25.98 23.93 -10.72
N ALA A 5 27.09 23.24 -11.02
CA ALA A 5 27.09 22.01 -11.81
C ALA A 5 26.30 20.88 -11.10
N ALA A 6 26.39 20.79 -9.76
CA ALA A 6 25.58 19.84 -8.98
C ALA A 6 24.08 20.15 -9.04
N ILE A 7 23.69 21.41 -9.05
CA ILE A 7 22.28 21.82 -9.22
C ILE A 7 21.77 21.45 -10.62
N LEU A 8 22.55 21.71 -11.65
CA LEU A 8 22.20 21.32 -13.04
C LEU A 8 22.15 19.79 -13.20
N PHE A 9 23.09 19.06 -12.57
CA PHE A 9 23.12 17.60 -12.59
C PHE A 9 21.91 17.01 -11.81
N LEU A 10 21.57 17.56 -10.65
CA LEU A 10 20.40 17.18 -9.88
C LEU A 10 19.08 17.49 -10.60
N LEU A 11 18.99 18.65 -11.25
CA LEU A 11 17.85 18.99 -12.10
C LEU A 11 17.76 18.02 -13.29
N GLY A 12 18.87 17.71 -13.96
CA GLY A 12 18.94 16.70 -15.01
C GLY A 12 18.50 15.31 -14.55
N PHE A 13 18.90 14.91 -13.34
CA PHE A 13 18.54 13.59 -12.80
C PHE A 13 17.05 13.47 -12.44
N LEU A 14 16.41 14.56 -12.02
CA LEU A 14 14.96 14.62 -11.82
C LEU A 14 14.16 14.34 -13.11
N PHE A 15 14.75 14.59 -14.27
CA PHE A 15 14.11 14.38 -15.56
C PHE A 15 14.52 13.07 -16.26
N ILE A 16 15.63 12.43 -15.87
CA ILE A 16 16.17 11.23 -16.52
C ILE A 16 15.69 9.94 -15.83
N GLY A 17 15.25 9.99 -14.57
CA GLY A 17 14.81 8.82 -13.80
C GLY A 17 13.42 8.34 -14.21
N GLY A 18 13.27 7.68 -15.32
CA GLY A 18 11.99 7.28 -15.93
C GLY A 18 11.04 6.41 -15.07
N LYS A 19 11.47 5.89 -13.93
CA LYS A 19 10.58 5.22 -12.95
C LYS A 19 10.13 6.13 -11.80
N SER A 20 10.79 7.28 -11.59
CA SER A 20 10.48 8.22 -10.51
C SER A 20 9.41 9.24 -10.86
N VAL A 21 8.99 9.33 -12.12
CA VAL A 21 8.07 10.36 -12.61
C VAL A 21 6.63 10.19 -12.10
N ARG A 22 6.26 9.00 -11.64
CA ARG A 22 4.97 8.80 -10.94
C ARG A 22 4.87 9.53 -9.59
N ALA A 23 5.97 10.10 -9.10
CA ALA A 23 6.02 10.80 -7.82
C ALA A 23 5.48 12.24 -7.85
N GLN A 24 5.11 12.80 -9.01
CA GLN A 24 4.58 14.17 -9.10
C GLN A 24 3.13 14.30 -8.61
N TYR A 25 2.35 13.23 -8.79
CA TYR A 25 0.99 13.11 -8.28
C TYR A 25 0.87 11.75 -7.62
N TYR A 26 0.99 11.71 -6.31
CA TYR A 26 0.82 10.47 -5.57
C TYR A 26 -0.54 10.46 -4.89
N SER A 27 -1.24 9.35 -4.99
CA SER A 27 -2.57 9.19 -4.43
C SER A 27 -2.86 7.73 -4.15
N TRP A 28 -3.49 7.47 -3.01
CA TRP A 28 -4.23 6.22 -2.77
C TRP A 28 -5.48 6.13 -3.66
N GLY A 29 -5.84 7.25 -4.33
CA GLY A 29 -7.06 7.51 -5.04
C GLY A 29 -7.93 8.53 -4.35
N ALA A 30 -9.10 8.76 -4.90
CA ALA A 30 -10.03 9.75 -4.39
C ALA A 30 -11.12 9.12 -3.54
N ASP A 31 -11.40 9.70 -2.38
CA ASP A 31 -12.61 9.42 -1.64
C ASP A 31 -13.86 9.94 -2.39
N ALA A 32 -15.01 9.30 -2.14
CA ALA A 32 -16.27 9.70 -2.76
C ALA A 32 -16.62 11.16 -2.45
N ALA A 33 -17.03 11.90 -3.49
CA ALA A 33 -17.45 13.30 -3.34
C ALA A 33 -18.67 13.48 -2.42
N ALA A 34 -19.47 12.43 -2.22
CA ALA A 34 -20.60 12.43 -1.29
C ALA A 34 -20.16 12.55 0.18
N LEU A 35 -18.94 12.15 0.54
CA LEU A 35 -18.43 12.28 1.89
C LEU A 35 -18.33 13.75 2.29
N ARG A 36 -18.86 14.06 3.44
CA ARG A 36 -18.72 15.38 4.07
C ARG A 36 -17.47 15.35 4.94
N TRP A 37 -16.67 16.41 4.86
CA TRP A 37 -15.39 16.50 5.55
C TRP A 37 -15.39 17.59 6.60
N LYS A 38 -14.73 17.30 7.71
CA LYS A 38 -14.45 18.24 8.80
C LYS A 38 -12.96 18.30 9.07
N HIS A 39 -12.53 19.25 9.89
CA HIS A 39 -11.18 19.32 10.38
C HIS A 39 -11.12 19.82 11.82
N LEU A 40 -10.13 19.34 12.54
CA LEU A 40 -9.64 19.91 13.79
C LEU A 40 -8.41 20.76 13.48
N ARG A 41 -8.21 21.83 14.21
CA ARG A 41 -7.03 22.69 14.07
C ARG A 41 -6.51 23.10 15.42
N THR A 42 -5.24 22.78 15.68
CA THR A 42 -4.44 23.32 16.76
C THR A 42 -3.43 24.33 16.19
N GLU A 43 -2.55 24.88 17.02
CA GLU A 43 -1.44 25.71 16.57
C GLU A 43 -0.50 24.96 15.61
N ASP A 44 -0.24 23.68 15.87
CA ASP A 44 0.77 22.88 15.20
C ASP A 44 0.22 21.85 14.21
N VAL A 45 -1.00 21.40 14.41
CA VAL A 45 -1.56 20.24 13.72
C VAL A 45 -2.93 20.56 13.16
N ARG A 46 -3.19 20.03 11.96
CA ARG A 46 -4.52 19.99 11.35
C ARG A 46 -4.88 18.55 11.04
N VAL A 47 -6.00 18.06 11.55
CA VAL A 47 -6.54 16.74 11.24
C VAL A 47 -7.78 16.91 10.35
N VAL A 48 -7.80 16.32 9.16
CA VAL A 48 -8.91 16.36 8.19
C VAL A 48 -9.52 14.95 8.11
N PHE A 49 -10.84 14.86 8.22
CA PHE A 49 -11.52 13.57 8.37
C PHE A 49 -12.98 13.63 7.88
N PRO A 50 -13.60 12.49 7.51
CA PRO A 50 -15.03 12.41 7.23
C PRO A 50 -15.86 12.77 8.46
N ASP A 51 -17.02 13.44 8.27
CA ASP A 51 -17.82 13.98 9.37
C ASP A 51 -18.35 12.91 10.35
N THR A 52 -18.47 11.68 9.92
CA THR A 52 -18.80 10.51 10.74
C THR A 52 -17.71 10.14 11.74
N ALA A 53 -16.44 10.43 11.45
CA ALA A 53 -15.28 10.02 12.24
C ALA A 53 -14.80 11.08 13.24
N SER A 54 -15.68 11.93 13.75
CA SER A 54 -15.28 13.03 14.65
C SER A 54 -14.64 12.55 15.96
N ALA A 55 -15.18 11.52 16.58
CA ALA A 55 -14.63 10.95 17.82
C ALA A 55 -13.25 10.31 17.57
N LEU A 56 -13.09 9.57 16.47
CA LEU A 56 -11.82 8.99 16.07
C LEU A 56 -10.76 10.07 15.78
N ALA A 57 -11.16 11.19 15.17
CA ALA A 57 -10.25 12.30 14.90
C ALA A 57 -9.76 12.99 16.19
N HIS A 58 -10.61 13.15 17.19
CA HIS A 58 -10.20 13.67 18.51
C HIS A 58 -9.28 12.69 19.23
N ARG A 59 -9.55 11.39 19.16
CA ARG A 59 -8.66 10.35 19.69
C ARG A 59 -7.28 10.40 18.99
N THR A 60 -7.26 10.54 17.68
CA THR A 60 -6.02 10.73 16.90
C THR A 60 -5.27 11.96 17.35
N LEU A 61 -5.96 13.08 17.53
CA LEU A 61 -5.36 14.34 18.02
C LEU A 61 -4.78 14.19 19.42
N HIS A 62 -5.45 13.44 20.32
CA HIS A 62 -4.95 13.14 21.65
C HIS A 62 -3.56 12.46 21.59
N TYR A 63 -3.44 11.40 20.79
CA TYR A 63 -2.17 10.69 20.63
C TYR A 63 -1.09 11.56 19.96
N ILE A 64 -1.43 12.39 18.97
CA ILE A 64 -0.49 13.34 18.37
C ILE A 64 0.06 14.32 19.43
N GLN A 65 -0.82 14.86 20.29
CA GLN A 65 -0.41 15.78 21.34
C GLN A 65 0.46 15.11 22.40
N ALA A 66 0.18 13.85 22.75
CA ALA A 66 0.98 13.07 23.69
C ALA A 66 2.41 12.78 23.17
N VAL A 67 2.52 12.41 21.88
CA VAL A 67 3.80 12.03 21.26
C VAL A 67 4.67 13.25 20.92
N ARG A 68 4.05 14.37 20.51
CA ARG A 68 4.72 15.53 19.95
C ARG A 68 5.90 16.08 20.78
N PRO A 69 5.83 16.21 22.13
CA PRO A 69 6.91 16.79 22.91
C PRO A 69 8.24 16.04 22.80
N THR A 70 8.21 14.73 22.58
CA THR A 70 9.39 13.87 22.63
C THR A 70 9.75 13.21 21.31
N ILE A 71 8.91 13.33 20.26
CA ILE A 71 9.09 12.67 18.95
C ILE A 71 10.38 13.07 18.22
N THR A 72 10.99 14.20 18.60
CA THR A 72 12.18 14.76 17.93
C THR A 72 13.49 14.11 18.36
N HIS A 73 13.47 13.27 19.41
CA HIS A 73 14.70 12.68 19.95
C HIS A 73 15.63 12.13 18.85
N GLY A 74 16.94 12.28 19.02
CA GLY A 74 17.95 11.88 18.04
C GLY A 74 18.08 12.79 16.81
N PHE A 75 17.20 13.80 16.65
CA PHE A 75 17.24 14.82 15.59
C PHE A 75 17.21 16.24 16.14
N SER A 76 17.70 17.20 15.36
CA SER A 76 17.84 18.58 15.79
C SER A 76 16.68 19.49 15.41
N HIS A 77 15.76 19.07 14.52
CA HIS A 77 14.59 19.87 14.14
C HIS A 77 13.29 19.15 14.47
N PRO A 78 12.26 19.89 14.97
CA PRO A 78 10.95 19.35 15.31
C PRO A 78 10.22 18.82 14.06
N PRO A 79 9.11 18.09 14.24
CA PRO A 79 8.30 17.63 13.11
C PRO A 79 7.80 18.80 12.27
N LEU A 80 7.74 18.61 10.95
CA LEU A 80 7.16 19.56 10.03
C LEU A 80 5.67 19.75 10.34
N LYS A 81 5.19 20.99 10.27
CA LYS A 81 3.75 21.27 10.38
C LYS A 81 3.04 20.83 9.08
N ILE A 82 2.50 19.63 9.08
CA ILE A 82 1.76 19.05 7.97
C ILE A 82 0.39 18.52 8.42
N PRO A 83 -0.63 18.52 7.56
CA PRO A 83 -1.94 17.99 7.90
C PRO A 83 -1.94 16.46 7.96
N PHE A 84 -2.76 15.92 8.86
CA PHE A 84 -3.15 14.52 8.88
C PHE A 84 -4.49 14.39 8.15
N VAL A 85 -4.64 13.37 7.32
CA VAL A 85 -5.88 13.03 6.62
C VAL A 85 -6.28 11.61 7.00
N LEU A 86 -7.49 11.45 7.53
CA LEU A 86 -8.02 10.14 7.92
C LEU A 86 -8.92 9.61 6.81
N HIS A 87 -8.58 8.45 6.26
CA HIS A 87 -9.36 7.72 5.28
C HIS A 87 -10.04 6.54 5.96
N THR A 88 -11.35 6.63 6.12
CA THR A 88 -12.14 5.65 6.89
C THR A 88 -12.89 4.64 6.02
N GLU A 89 -12.89 4.85 4.70
CA GLU A 89 -13.60 3.99 3.75
C GLU A 89 -12.73 2.88 3.14
N ASN A 90 -11.44 2.84 3.49
CA ASN A 90 -10.53 1.79 3.08
C ASN A 90 -10.35 0.77 4.20
N PHE A 91 -10.63 -0.50 3.89
CA PHE A 91 -10.56 -1.61 4.85
C PHE A 91 -9.17 -2.24 4.97
N GLN A 92 -8.20 -1.77 4.21
CA GLN A 92 -6.79 -2.09 4.39
C GLN A 92 -6.19 -1.18 5.45
N SER A 93 -5.24 -1.72 6.20
CA SER A 93 -4.53 -0.98 7.25
C SER A 93 -3.23 -0.43 6.67
N ASN A 94 -3.04 0.87 6.73
CA ASN A 94 -1.78 1.49 6.31
C ASN A 94 -1.65 2.92 6.86
N GLY A 95 -0.42 3.43 6.89
CA GLY A 95 -0.08 4.83 7.07
C GLY A 95 0.92 5.27 6.02
N LEU A 96 1.01 6.57 5.76
CA LEU A 96 1.94 7.09 4.77
C LEU A 96 2.19 8.58 4.96
N VAL A 97 3.44 8.99 4.87
CA VAL A 97 3.81 10.40 4.75
C VAL A 97 4.03 10.76 3.29
N MET A 98 3.14 11.59 2.77
CA MET A 98 3.21 12.10 1.41
C MET A 98 4.11 13.32 1.33
N TRP A 99 5.02 13.32 0.36
CA TRP A 99 5.96 14.42 0.15
C TRP A 99 5.38 15.52 -0.74
N MET A 100 4.45 15.17 -1.63
CA MET A 100 3.81 16.12 -2.57
C MET A 100 2.35 15.76 -2.85
N PRO A 101 1.40 16.59 -2.48
CA PRO A 101 1.47 17.64 -1.47
C PRO A 101 1.69 17.06 -0.07
N LYS A 102 2.44 17.79 0.76
CA LYS A 102 2.82 17.37 2.12
C LYS A 102 1.60 17.09 2.98
N ARG A 103 1.46 15.83 3.44
CA ARG A 103 0.43 15.35 4.36
C ARG A 103 0.81 14.00 4.95
N ILE A 104 0.19 13.64 6.04
CA ILE A 104 0.20 12.28 6.59
C ILE A 104 -1.18 11.70 6.33
N GLU A 105 -1.26 10.53 5.72
CA GLU A 105 -2.51 9.81 5.45
C GLU A 105 -2.60 8.57 6.33
N PHE A 106 -3.72 8.41 7.01
CA PHE A 106 -4.05 7.23 7.79
C PHE A 106 -5.21 6.47 7.16
N LEU A 107 -5.01 5.20 6.85
CA LEU A 107 -6.08 4.25 6.67
C LEU A 107 -6.44 3.72 8.06
N THR A 108 -7.60 4.13 8.56
CA THR A 108 -7.92 4.02 9.98
C THR A 108 -8.36 2.64 10.43
N THR A 109 -8.62 1.72 9.51
CA THR A 109 -8.97 0.32 9.82
C THR A 109 -7.77 -0.36 10.48
N PRO A 110 -7.94 -0.93 11.68
CA PRO A 110 -6.87 -1.65 12.37
C PRO A 110 -6.33 -2.82 11.58
N SER A 111 -5.04 -3.12 11.76
CA SER A 111 -4.40 -4.27 11.13
C SER A 111 -5.02 -5.58 11.65
N VAL A 112 -5.21 -6.52 10.74
CA VAL A 112 -5.64 -7.88 11.08
C VAL A 112 -4.52 -8.63 11.82
N ASP A 113 -3.26 -8.31 11.52
CA ASP A 113 -2.11 -8.73 12.31
C ASP A 113 -2.12 -7.95 13.61
N SER A 114 -2.52 -8.63 14.67
CA SER A 114 -2.77 -8.04 15.98
C SER A 114 -1.51 -7.47 16.63
N TYR A 115 -1.65 -6.29 17.21
CA TYR A 115 -0.67 -5.67 18.11
C TYR A 115 -1.34 -5.35 19.44
N SER A 116 -0.58 -5.39 20.52
CA SER A 116 -1.08 -5.01 21.86
C SER A 116 -1.19 -3.49 22.06
N MET A 117 -1.29 -2.74 20.98
CA MET A 117 -1.47 -1.29 20.94
C MET A 117 -2.55 -0.91 19.92
N PRO A 118 -3.49 -0.02 20.27
CA PRO A 118 -4.45 0.50 19.31
C PRO A 118 -3.80 1.03 18.03
N TRP A 119 -4.39 0.70 16.89
CA TRP A 119 -3.83 0.95 15.57
C TRP A 119 -3.48 2.42 15.33
N VAL A 120 -4.41 3.33 15.63
CA VAL A 120 -4.19 4.78 15.41
C VAL A 120 -3.07 5.32 16.30
N LYS A 121 -2.88 4.79 17.51
CA LYS A 121 -1.80 5.14 18.42
C LYS A 121 -0.45 4.74 17.83
N GLN A 122 -0.36 3.52 17.26
CA GLN A 122 0.82 3.03 16.56
C GLN A 122 1.15 3.88 15.33
N LEU A 123 0.14 4.17 14.48
CA LEU A 123 0.32 5.02 13.31
C LEU A 123 0.89 6.39 13.68
N VAL A 124 0.37 7.02 14.74
CA VAL A 124 0.89 8.31 15.19
C VAL A 124 2.35 8.21 15.58
N ALA A 125 2.75 7.19 16.34
CA ALA A 125 4.15 7.02 16.74
C ALA A 125 5.07 6.79 15.53
N HIS A 126 4.62 6.07 14.52
CA HIS A 126 5.41 5.75 13.33
C HIS A 126 5.44 6.91 12.32
N GLU A 127 4.28 7.31 11.80
CA GLU A 127 4.18 8.27 10.69
C GLU A 127 4.59 9.69 11.09
N TYR A 128 4.34 10.09 12.36
CA TYR A 128 4.75 11.40 12.79
C TYR A 128 6.28 11.52 12.93
N ARG A 129 6.99 10.39 13.15
CA ARG A 129 8.45 10.33 13.10
C ARG A 129 8.98 10.69 11.71
N HIS A 130 8.31 10.26 10.64
CA HIS A 130 8.68 10.67 9.28
C HIS A 130 8.54 12.18 9.05
N ALA A 131 7.62 12.87 9.72
CA ALA A 131 7.54 14.32 9.66
C ALA A 131 8.77 15.01 10.31
N VAL A 132 9.38 14.39 11.33
CA VAL A 132 10.66 14.84 11.91
C VAL A 132 11.80 14.63 10.91
N GLN A 133 11.92 13.43 10.37
CA GLN A 133 12.93 13.09 9.36
C GLN A 133 12.84 14.04 8.15
N TYR A 134 11.61 14.29 7.69
CA TYR A 134 11.32 15.19 6.59
C TYR A 134 11.85 16.61 6.83
N ASN A 135 11.56 17.18 7.99
CA ASN A 135 12.03 18.53 8.32
C ASN A 135 13.55 18.56 8.44
N ASN A 136 14.17 17.49 8.92
CA ASN A 136 15.61 17.37 9.04
C ASN A 136 16.32 17.16 7.69
N LEU A 137 15.67 16.57 6.69
CA LEU A 137 16.15 16.49 5.30
C LEU A 137 16.00 17.82 4.55
N ASN A 138 15.01 18.63 4.87
CA ASN A 138 14.71 19.89 4.18
C ASN A 138 15.60 21.06 4.67
N ARG A 139 16.93 20.93 4.48
CA ARG A 139 17.96 21.89 4.91
C ARG A 139 18.93 22.23 3.78
N GLY A 140 19.73 23.28 3.98
CA GLY A 140 20.80 23.65 3.04
C GLY A 140 20.33 23.76 1.60
N LEU A 141 21.00 23.04 0.69
CA LEU A 141 20.68 23.04 -0.74
C LEU A 141 19.25 22.53 -1.03
N ILE A 142 18.79 21.51 -0.32
CA ILE A 142 17.44 20.96 -0.47
C ILE A 142 16.38 22.00 -0.14
N ARG A 143 16.60 22.80 0.89
CA ARG A 143 15.70 23.91 1.23
C ARG A 143 15.71 24.99 0.14
N ILE A 144 16.86 25.31 -0.42
CA ILE A 144 16.95 26.23 -1.57
C ILE A 144 16.17 25.66 -2.76
N LEU A 145 16.36 24.37 -3.09
CA LEU A 145 15.60 23.71 -4.15
C LEU A 145 14.09 23.75 -3.86
N SER A 146 13.68 23.59 -2.60
CA SER A 146 12.26 23.68 -2.24
C SER A 146 11.65 25.08 -2.45
N TYR A 147 12.43 26.13 -2.43
CA TYR A 147 11.99 27.47 -2.82
C TYR A 147 11.97 27.65 -4.33
N LEU A 148 12.91 27.03 -5.07
CA LEU A 148 13.02 27.18 -6.52
C LEU A 148 12.00 26.34 -7.30
N ILE A 149 11.67 25.12 -6.79
CA ILE A 149 10.80 24.16 -7.50
C ILE A 149 9.68 23.60 -6.60
N GLY A 150 9.40 24.25 -5.47
CA GLY A 150 8.33 23.85 -4.57
C GLY A 150 8.62 22.54 -3.83
N GLN A 151 7.56 21.83 -3.44
CA GLN A 151 7.68 20.63 -2.63
C GLN A 151 8.44 19.49 -3.33
N GLN A 152 8.46 19.45 -4.66
CA GLN A 152 9.29 18.48 -5.38
C GLN A 152 10.79 18.65 -5.11
N GLY A 153 11.25 19.86 -4.81
CA GLY A 153 12.62 20.10 -4.35
C GLY A 153 12.95 19.41 -3.02
N SER A 154 11.98 19.32 -2.12
CA SER A 154 12.16 18.60 -0.86
C SER A 154 12.29 17.09 -1.06
N THR A 155 11.66 16.50 -2.08
CA THR A 155 11.73 15.05 -2.33
C THR A 155 13.13 14.59 -2.75
N VAL A 156 13.94 15.51 -3.28
CA VAL A 156 15.36 15.24 -3.55
C VAL A 156 16.10 14.82 -2.28
N GLY A 157 15.63 15.30 -1.12
CA GLY A 157 16.17 14.89 0.19
C GLY A 157 16.14 13.38 0.44
N LEU A 158 15.18 12.66 -0.12
CA LEU A 158 15.08 11.21 -0.01
C LEU A 158 16.24 10.45 -0.65
N LEU A 159 17.00 11.07 -1.55
CA LEU A 159 18.18 10.48 -2.16
C LEU A 159 19.38 10.41 -1.21
N PHE A 160 19.35 11.13 -0.09
CA PHE A 160 20.47 11.23 0.84
C PHE A 160 20.36 10.36 2.09
N MET A 161 19.21 9.72 2.26
CA MET A 161 19.01 8.74 3.32
C MET A 161 18.26 7.55 2.75
N PRO A 162 18.82 6.34 2.83
CA PRO A 162 18.17 5.17 2.25
C PRO A 162 16.87 4.84 2.99
N LEU A 163 15.90 4.28 2.27
CA LEU A 163 14.57 3.97 2.82
C LEU A 163 14.65 3.06 4.05
N TRP A 164 15.57 2.09 4.07
CA TRP A 164 15.77 1.24 5.26
C TRP A 164 16.11 2.04 6.53
N ALA A 165 16.82 3.16 6.40
CA ALA A 165 17.19 3.98 7.55
C ALA A 165 16.01 4.87 8.02
N LEU A 166 15.19 5.37 7.09
CA LEU A 166 13.97 6.12 7.42
C LEU A 166 12.96 5.23 8.14
N GLU A 167 12.66 4.08 7.57
CA GLU A 167 11.72 3.12 8.15
C GLU A 167 12.25 2.49 9.45
N GLY A 168 13.54 2.17 9.46
CA GLY A 168 14.20 1.64 10.66
C GLY A 168 14.17 2.60 11.85
N ASP A 169 14.35 3.91 11.62
CA ASP A 169 14.24 4.92 12.65
C ASP A 169 12.79 5.12 13.13
N ALA A 170 11.80 4.98 12.24
CA ALA A 170 10.40 5.05 12.64
C ALA A 170 10.01 3.83 13.50
N VAL A 171 10.48 2.62 13.17
CA VAL A 171 10.31 1.43 14.01
C VAL A 171 11.06 1.57 15.34
N MET A 172 12.26 2.15 15.31
CA MET A 172 13.01 2.45 16.56
C MET A 172 12.22 3.39 17.46
N ASN A 173 11.62 4.46 16.90
CA ASN A 173 10.82 5.41 17.65
C ASN A 173 9.61 4.76 18.35
N GLU A 174 8.81 3.95 17.63
CA GLU A 174 7.67 3.27 18.27
C GLU A 174 8.11 2.27 19.34
N THR A 175 9.27 1.65 19.15
CA THR A 175 9.86 0.69 20.08
C THR A 175 10.41 1.38 21.32
N GLU A 176 11.00 2.56 21.19
CA GLU A 176 11.49 3.38 22.29
C GLU A 176 10.34 3.91 23.16
N MET A 177 9.22 4.28 22.54
CA MET A 177 8.07 4.89 23.18
C MET A 177 7.10 3.88 23.83
N SER A 178 7.26 2.56 23.62
CA SER A 178 6.30 1.57 24.14
C SER A 178 6.96 0.24 24.51
N SER A 179 6.27 -0.58 25.30
CA SER A 179 6.68 -1.95 25.62
C SER A 179 6.30 -2.95 24.53
N TYR A 180 5.59 -2.54 23.46
CA TYR A 180 5.04 -3.40 22.43
C TYR A 180 5.33 -2.93 20.98
N GLY A 181 6.23 -1.98 20.80
CA GLY A 181 6.72 -1.59 19.49
C GLY A 181 7.28 -2.77 18.68
N ARG A 182 7.23 -2.69 17.34
CA ARG A 182 7.60 -3.82 16.46
C ARG A 182 8.98 -4.42 16.75
N GLY A 183 9.96 -3.60 17.15
CA GLY A 183 11.30 -4.07 17.51
C GLY A 183 11.32 -5.03 18.72
N ARG A 184 10.28 -5.06 19.55
CA ARG A 184 10.12 -5.98 20.69
C ARG A 184 9.36 -7.25 20.33
N GLN A 185 8.79 -7.35 19.12
CA GLN A 185 8.01 -8.51 18.71
C GLN A 185 8.94 -9.62 18.22
N PRO A 186 8.84 -10.86 18.74
CA PRO A 186 9.69 -11.97 18.31
C PRO A 186 9.60 -12.23 16.82
N ARG A 187 8.39 -12.20 16.23
CA ARG A 187 8.17 -12.43 14.80
C ARG A 187 8.81 -11.35 13.90
N PHE A 188 9.07 -10.17 14.43
CA PHE A 188 9.69 -9.10 13.65
C PHE A 188 11.17 -9.37 13.30
N THR A 189 11.85 -10.24 14.05
CA THR A 189 13.26 -10.59 13.81
C THR A 189 13.46 -12.04 13.38
N ILE A 190 12.41 -12.85 13.45
CA ILE A 190 12.46 -14.31 13.26
C ILE A 190 13.07 -14.70 11.92
N GLU A 191 12.78 -13.97 10.84
CA GLU A 191 13.23 -14.27 9.49
C GLU A 191 14.76 -14.13 9.37
N TYR A 192 15.32 -13.04 9.89
CA TYR A 192 16.77 -12.84 9.93
C TYR A 192 17.45 -13.84 10.87
N ARG A 193 16.83 -14.16 12.00
CA ARG A 193 17.33 -15.15 12.94
C ARG A 193 17.41 -16.55 12.29
N ALA A 194 16.37 -16.97 11.58
CA ALA A 194 16.34 -18.27 10.91
C ALA A 194 17.28 -18.38 9.71
N LEU A 195 17.58 -17.27 9.02
CA LEU A 195 18.61 -17.23 7.98
C LEU A 195 20.01 -17.47 8.56
N GLY A 196 20.26 -16.95 9.76
CA GLY A 196 21.55 -17.07 10.44
C GLY A 196 22.63 -16.16 9.86
N TYR A 197 23.56 -15.76 10.72
CA TYR A 197 24.61 -14.79 10.37
C TYR A 197 25.51 -15.26 9.21
N GLU A 198 25.82 -16.55 9.12
CA GLU A 198 26.64 -17.11 8.04
C GLU A 198 26.04 -16.88 6.64
N VAL A 199 24.72 -16.92 6.50
CA VAL A 199 24.03 -16.61 5.25
C VAL A 199 24.04 -15.11 4.99
N LEU A 200 23.80 -14.31 6.03
CA LEU A 200 23.73 -12.85 5.93
C LEU A 200 25.07 -12.25 5.51
N ARG A 201 26.19 -12.65 6.11
CA ARG A 201 27.54 -12.12 5.84
C ARG A 201 28.09 -12.46 4.45
N ARG A 202 27.57 -13.51 3.80
CA ARG A 202 28.03 -13.95 2.45
C ARG A 202 27.55 -13.04 1.32
N ARG A 203 26.67 -12.10 1.60
CA ARG A 203 26.08 -11.21 0.59
C ARG A 203 26.21 -9.75 1.01
N ASN A 204 26.22 -8.85 0.02
CA ASN A 204 26.20 -7.42 0.24
C ASN A 204 24.86 -7.01 0.90
N CYS A 205 24.88 -5.95 1.71
CA CYS A 205 23.66 -5.40 2.33
C CYS A 205 22.61 -4.99 1.28
N ASP A 206 23.04 -4.61 0.07
CA ASP A 206 22.14 -4.27 -1.04
C ASP A 206 21.18 -5.40 -1.41
N LYS A 207 21.62 -6.66 -1.32
CA LYS A 207 20.71 -7.79 -1.56
C LYS A 207 19.57 -7.81 -0.54
N TRP A 208 19.87 -7.53 0.71
CA TRP A 208 18.90 -7.56 1.80
C TRP A 208 17.96 -6.36 1.77
N PHE A 209 18.41 -5.27 1.15
CA PHE A 209 17.56 -4.09 0.93
C PHE A 209 16.73 -4.18 -0.35
N CYS A 210 17.34 -4.60 -1.48
CA CYS A 210 16.69 -4.61 -2.79
C CYS A 210 15.78 -5.83 -3.03
N GLY A 211 15.92 -6.88 -2.20
CA GLY A 211 15.18 -8.12 -2.41
C GLY A 211 15.80 -9.05 -3.45
N SER A 212 15.14 -10.14 -3.75
CA SER A 212 15.58 -11.14 -4.73
C SER A 212 14.41 -11.95 -5.26
N TYR A 213 14.28 -12.10 -6.57
CA TYR A 213 13.30 -13.01 -7.19
C TYR A 213 13.64 -14.50 -6.96
N ARG A 214 14.90 -14.79 -6.72
CA ARG A 214 15.40 -16.15 -6.52
C ARG A 214 15.24 -16.62 -5.09
N ASP A 215 15.72 -15.80 -4.14
CA ASP A 215 15.87 -16.16 -2.74
C ASP A 215 14.86 -15.33 -1.91
N PHE A 216 14.38 -15.92 -0.82
CA PHE A 216 13.62 -15.15 0.16
C PHE A 216 14.55 -14.12 0.82
N VAL A 217 14.07 -12.89 0.91
CA VAL A 217 14.72 -11.79 1.60
C VAL A 217 13.68 -11.20 2.54
N PRO A 218 13.98 -11.13 3.85
CA PRO A 218 13.11 -10.47 4.81
C PRO A 218 12.90 -8.99 4.52
N ASP A 219 11.91 -8.40 5.14
CA ASP A 219 11.54 -6.99 4.93
C ASP A 219 12.68 -6.04 5.34
N HIS A 220 12.85 -4.97 4.57
CA HIS A 220 13.82 -3.91 4.86
C HIS A 220 13.52 -3.10 6.13
N TYR A 221 12.28 -3.11 6.64
CA TYR A 221 11.91 -2.54 7.94
C TYR A 221 12.67 -3.23 9.08
N GLN A 222 12.72 -4.56 9.05
CA GLN A 222 13.45 -5.38 10.03
C GLN A 222 14.94 -5.08 9.99
N MET A 223 15.53 -5.09 8.79
CA MET A 223 16.95 -4.76 8.59
C MET A 223 17.26 -3.35 9.05
N GLY A 224 16.45 -2.39 8.63
CA GLY A 224 16.61 -0.98 8.95
C GLY A 224 16.57 -0.72 10.45
N TYR A 225 15.60 -1.32 11.15
CA TYR A 225 15.53 -1.22 12.60
C TYR A 225 16.81 -1.72 13.29
N GLN A 226 17.31 -2.91 12.90
CA GLN A 226 18.51 -3.47 13.50
C GLN A 226 19.74 -2.58 13.30
N MET A 227 19.92 -2.07 12.08
CA MET A 227 21.03 -1.18 11.75
C MET A 227 20.91 0.17 12.45
N VAL A 228 19.71 0.74 12.53
CA VAL A 228 19.47 2.03 13.18
C VAL A 228 19.66 1.91 14.69
N ALA A 229 19.08 0.90 15.32
CA ALA A 229 19.22 0.63 16.76
C ALA A 229 20.68 0.41 17.15
N TYR A 230 21.39 -0.45 16.42
CA TYR A 230 22.83 -0.68 16.62
C TYR A 230 23.64 0.60 16.44
N GLY A 231 23.30 1.41 15.42
CA GLY A 231 23.95 2.70 15.18
C GLY A 231 23.82 3.63 16.40
N TYR A 232 22.62 3.78 16.92
CA TYR A 232 22.38 4.53 18.15
C TYR A 232 23.14 3.95 19.34
N ASP A 233 23.16 2.64 19.48
CA ASP A 233 23.83 1.95 20.58
C ASP A 233 25.34 2.12 20.53
N ARG A 234 25.94 1.95 19.39
CA ARG A 234 27.39 1.93 19.22
C ARG A 234 28.01 3.29 19.12
N TYR A 235 27.33 4.25 18.47
CA TYR A 235 27.90 5.54 18.07
C TYR A 235 27.21 6.75 18.70
N GLY A 236 26.15 6.54 19.47
CA GLY A 236 25.43 7.59 20.21
C GLY A 236 24.23 8.19 19.48
N GLY A 237 23.43 8.97 20.24
CA GLY A 237 22.11 9.48 19.82
C GLY A 237 22.11 10.43 18.62
N GLU A 238 23.24 10.99 18.24
CA GLU A 238 23.34 11.97 17.14
C GLU A 238 23.76 11.37 15.79
N ILE A 239 24.02 10.05 15.72
CA ILE A 239 24.58 9.42 14.52
C ILE A 239 23.77 9.73 13.26
N TRP A 240 22.46 9.57 13.32
CA TRP A 240 21.60 9.75 12.15
C TRP A 240 21.37 11.22 11.81
N ASP A 241 21.28 12.12 12.80
CA ASP A 241 21.19 13.56 12.53
C ASP A 241 22.50 14.09 11.88
N LYS A 242 23.67 13.66 12.37
CA LYS A 242 24.96 14.04 11.77
C LYS A 242 25.12 13.48 10.35
N THR A 243 24.74 12.22 10.15
CA THR A 243 24.79 11.56 8.84
C THR A 243 23.90 12.26 7.83
N LEU A 244 22.66 12.56 8.20
CA LEU A 244 21.69 13.26 7.39
C LEU A 244 22.14 14.68 7.04
N ARG A 245 22.61 15.43 8.04
CA ARG A 245 23.15 16.79 7.82
C ARG A 245 24.32 16.81 6.84
N TYR A 246 25.18 15.81 6.90
CA TYR A 246 26.30 15.68 5.96
C TYR A 246 25.81 15.41 4.54
N GLY A 247 24.87 14.46 4.36
CA GLY A 247 24.27 14.15 3.07
C GLY A 247 23.65 15.37 2.40
N VAL A 248 22.81 16.10 3.12
CA VAL A 248 22.15 17.31 2.59
C VAL A 248 23.16 18.43 2.22
N ARG A 249 24.27 18.55 2.98
CA ARG A 249 25.34 19.52 2.63
C ARG A 249 26.14 19.14 1.41
N ASN A 250 26.28 17.84 1.15
CA ASN A 250 27.08 17.28 0.08
C ASN A 250 26.19 16.57 -0.97
N ALA A 251 25.12 17.25 -1.37
CA ALA A 251 24.06 16.72 -2.24
C ALA A 251 24.57 16.14 -3.57
N TYR A 252 25.77 16.51 -4.02
CA TYR A 252 26.42 15.93 -5.20
C TYR A 252 26.80 14.44 -5.06
N MET A 253 26.85 13.92 -3.83
CA MET A 253 27.17 12.51 -3.56
C MET A 253 25.95 11.59 -3.71
N LEU A 254 24.75 12.13 -3.83
CA LEU A 254 23.49 11.37 -3.95
C LEU A 254 23.36 10.26 -2.89
N THR A 255 23.02 9.06 -3.33
CA THR A 255 22.80 7.88 -2.47
C THR A 255 24.06 7.41 -1.72
N PHE A 256 25.26 7.81 -2.13
CA PHE A 256 26.51 7.45 -1.43
C PHE A 256 26.78 8.28 -0.17
N SER A 257 26.01 9.35 0.04
CA SER A 257 26.23 10.32 1.13
C SER A 257 26.16 9.67 2.51
N THR A 258 25.27 8.71 2.73
CA THR A 258 25.14 7.98 4.01
C THR A 258 26.40 7.20 4.34
N SER A 259 26.89 6.36 3.43
CA SER A 259 28.14 5.59 3.64
C SER A 259 29.36 6.49 3.82
N VAL A 260 29.43 7.61 3.09
CA VAL A 260 30.56 8.56 3.21
C VAL A 260 30.51 9.28 4.56
N ALA A 261 29.33 9.69 5.01
CA ALA A 261 29.16 10.32 6.32
C ALA A 261 29.52 9.38 7.46
N LEU A 262 29.03 8.14 7.42
CA LEU A 262 29.35 7.11 8.41
C LEU A 262 30.87 6.84 8.48
N ARG A 263 31.57 6.75 7.33
CA ARG A 263 33.03 6.58 7.29
C ARG A 263 33.74 7.79 7.92
N LYS A 264 33.31 8.97 7.54
CA LYS A 264 33.93 10.23 8.01
C LYS A 264 33.82 10.45 9.51
N PHE A 265 32.67 10.19 10.11
CA PHE A 265 32.40 10.53 11.50
C PHE A 265 32.57 9.35 12.45
N TYR A 266 32.42 8.12 11.97
CA TYR A 266 32.33 6.93 12.81
C TYR A 266 33.24 5.79 12.37
N GLY A 267 34.02 5.96 11.29
CA GLY A 267 34.94 4.93 10.78
C GLY A 267 34.23 3.70 10.19
N THR A 268 32.92 3.77 9.93
CA THR A 268 32.11 2.67 9.40
C THR A 268 31.42 3.09 8.10
N GLY A 269 30.87 2.12 7.36
CA GLY A 269 30.02 2.35 6.20
C GLY A 269 28.80 1.44 6.27
N GLU A 270 27.80 1.61 5.42
CA GLU A 270 26.54 0.85 5.48
C GLU A 270 26.77 -0.66 5.50
N GLY A 271 27.66 -1.20 4.64
CA GLY A 271 27.97 -2.62 4.61
C GLY A 271 28.72 -3.14 5.85
N ILE A 272 29.54 -2.31 6.49
CA ILE A 272 30.22 -2.64 7.76
C ILE A 272 29.18 -2.59 8.88
N LEU A 273 28.39 -1.50 8.96
CA LEU A 273 27.31 -1.33 9.93
C LEU A 273 26.33 -2.51 9.91
N PHE A 274 25.93 -2.95 8.71
CA PHE A 274 25.09 -4.14 8.54
C PHE A 274 25.73 -5.39 9.15
N ARG A 275 26.99 -5.69 8.79
CA ARG A 275 27.68 -6.87 9.29
C ARG A 275 27.85 -6.84 10.80
N ASP A 276 28.24 -5.69 11.35
CA ASP A 276 28.49 -5.55 12.78
C ASP A 276 27.19 -5.63 13.58
N ALA A 277 26.10 -5.01 13.12
CA ALA A 277 24.78 -5.07 13.75
C ALA A 277 24.25 -6.52 13.79
N PHE A 278 24.35 -7.24 12.69
CA PHE A 278 23.87 -8.63 12.66
C PHE A 278 24.83 -9.62 13.34
N ALA A 279 26.12 -9.32 13.41
CA ALA A 279 27.07 -10.10 14.20
C ALA A 279 26.77 -9.95 15.71
N ASP A 280 26.49 -8.75 16.16
CA ASP A 280 26.13 -8.46 17.55
C ASP A 280 24.80 -9.12 17.92
N LEU A 281 23.81 -8.99 17.09
CA LEU A 281 22.50 -9.60 17.27
C LEU A 281 22.59 -11.15 17.27
N ASN A 282 23.43 -11.72 16.41
CA ASN A 282 23.64 -13.17 16.39
C ASN A 282 24.30 -13.66 17.69
N ARG A 283 25.29 -12.94 18.26
CA ARG A 283 25.87 -13.27 19.57
C ARG A 283 24.80 -13.27 20.65
N PHE A 284 23.91 -12.29 20.63
CA PHE A 284 22.79 -12.24 21.56
C PHE A 284 21.87 -13.47 21.38
N TRP A 285 21.46 -13.80 20.16
CA TRP A 285 20.62 -14.97 19.89
C TRP A 285 21.28 -16.31 20.29
N ASP A 286 22.60 -16.42 20.10
CA ASP A 286 23.36 -17.61 20.49
C ASP A 286 23.48 -17.75 22.01
N SER A 287 23.38 -16.64 22.76
CA SER A 287 23.37 -16.65 24.23
C SER A 287 22.02 -17.07 24.84
N LEU A 288 20.94 -17.03 24.04
CA LEU A 288 19.62 -17.43 24.52
C LEU A 288 19.53 -18.93 24.74
N PRO A 289 18.70 -19.38 25.72
CA PRO A 289 18.45 -20.80 25.92
C PRO A 289 18.00 -21.49 24.62
N LYS A 290 18.68 -22.57 24.26
CA LYS A 290 18.29 -23.40 23.13
C LYS A 290 17.02 -24.14 23.45
N VAL A 291 16.04 -24.06 22.58
CA VAL A 291 14.74 -24.72 22.73
C VAL A 291 14.56 -25.65 21.54
N ALA A 292 14.22 -26.90 21.82
CA ALA A 292 13.87 -27.85 20.79
C ALA A 292 12.44 -27.58 20.28
N ASP A 293 12.24 -27.79 18.96
CA ASP A 293 10.91 -27.76 18.40
C ASP A 293 10.09 -28.93 18.93
N SER A 294 8.93 -28.63 19.50
CA SER A 294 7.94 -29.65 19.85
C SER A 294 7.08 -29.98 18.61
N GLY A 295 6.52 -31.18 18.64
CA GLY A 295 5.56 -31.60 17.62
C GLY A 295 6.17 -32.19 16.35
N ARG A 296 5.31 -32.88 15.60
CA ARG A 296 5.64 -33.61 14.38
C ARG A 296 5.29 -32.75 13.14
N THR A 297 6.26 -32.55 12.27
CA THR A 297 6.06 -31.87 10.97
C THR A 297 5.13 -32.70 10.09
N LEU A 298 4.04 -32.06 9.60
CA LEU A 298 3.09 -32.66 8.67
C LEU A 298 3.43 -32.30 7.20
N THR A 299 3.79 -31.05 6.93
CA THR A 299 4.08 -30.57 5.59
C THR A 299 5.54 -30.16 5.45
N PRO A 300 6.43 -31.03 4.93
CA PRO A 300 7.82 -30.65 4.68
C PRO A 300 7.91 -29.54 3.63
N LEU A 301 8.83 -28.60 3.81
CA LEU A 301 9.01 -27.48 2.89
C LEU A 301 10.04 -27.80 1.80
N PRO A 302 9.79 -27.38 0.55
CA PRO A 302 10.72 -27.59 -0.54
C PRO A 302 12.00 -26.76 -0.37
N GLU A 303 13.17 -27.33 -0.76
CA GLU A 303 14.48 -26.66 -0.62
C GLU A 303 14.62 -25.34 -1.40
N LYS A 304 14.02 -25.26 -2.58
CA LYS A 304 14.24 -24.16 -3.55
C LYS A 304 13.07 -23.19 -3.65
N ASN A 305 12.06 -23.33 -2.81
CA ASN A 305 10.85 -22.53 -2.91
C ASN A 305 10.38 -22.11 -1.51
N TYR A 306 10.45 -20.81 -1.21
CA TYR A 306 9.90 -20.30 0.03
C TYR A 306 8.40 -20.51 0.05
N THR A 307 7.91 -21.27 1.02
CA THR A 307 6.51 -21.72 1.08
C THR A 307 5.92 -21.41 2.45
N THR A 308 4.71 -20.86 2.45
CA THR A 308 3.98 -20.50 3.65
C THR A 308 2.65 -21.24 3.71
N TYR A 309 2.46 -22.05 4.74
CA TYR A 309 1.16 -22.56 5.16
C TYR A 309 0.71 -21.77 6.39
N THR A 310 -0.53 -21.25 6.37
CA THR A 310 -1.06 -20.49 7.49
C THR A 310 -2.46 -20.95 7.88
N HIS A 311 -2.80 -20.77 9.15
CA HIS A 311 -4.12 -20.99 9.74
C HIS A 311 -4.70 -22.39 9.45
N PRO A 312 -4.00 -23.47 9.81
CA PRO A 312 -4.55 -24.80 9.69
C PRO A 312 -5.81 -24.94 10.55
N VAL A 313 -6.84 -25.58 10.01
CA VAL A 313 -8.06 -25.89 10.74
C VAL A 313 -8.59 -27.26 10.33
N SER A 314 -9.02 -28.09 11.29
CA SER A 314 -9.59 -29.40 11.03
C SER A 314 -10.93 -29.27 10.29
N LEU A 315 -11.01 -29.79 9.07
CA LEU A 315 -12.26 -29.96 8.33
C LEU A 315 -13.02 -31.18 8.86
N ASN A 316 -12.27 -32.25 9.13
CA ASN A 316 -12.71 -33.49 9.78
C ASN A 316 -11.49 -34.23 10.34
N ASN A 317 -11.68 -35.41 10.90
CA ASN A 317 -10.62 -36.18 11.56
C ASN A 317 -9.43 -36.55 10.65
N THR A 318 -9.60 -36.52 9.32
CA THR A 318 -8.57 -36.95 8.37
C THR A 318 -8.05 -35.80 7.50
N THR A 319 -8.68 -34.63 7.54
CA THR A 319 -8.40 -33.56 6.57
C THR A 319 -8.34 -32.20 7.25
N LEU A 320 -7.27 -31.49 6.97
CA LEU A 320 -7.08 -30.09 7.32
C LEU A 320 -7.37 -29.20 6.14
N VAL A 321 -7.75 -27.98 6.40
CA VAL A 321 -7.74 -26.85 5.46
C VAL A 321 -6.71 -25.84 5.92
N ALA A 322 -5.93 -25.32 4.98
CA ALA A 322 -4.97 -24.26 5.24
C ALA A 322 -4.86 -23.31 4.03
N LEU A 323 -4.42 -22.09 4.28
CA LEU A 323 -3.97 -21.17 3.24
C LEU A 323 -2.53 -21.49 2.88
N LYS A 324 -2.22 -21.53 1.59
CA LYS A 324 -0.87 -21.75 1.08
C LYS A 324 -0.48 -20.67 0.10
N THR A 325 0.72 -20.12 0.28
CA THR A 325 1.37 -19.21 -0.65
C THR A 325 2.81 -19.69 -0.88
N ASP A 326 3.33 -19.56 -2.07
CA ASP A 326 4.73 -19.79 -2.37
C ASP A 326 5.21 -18.87 -3.49
N PHE A 327 6.52 -18.83 -3.73
CA PHE A 327 7.10 -17.93 -4.74
C PHE A 327 6.64 -18.23 -6.17
N ASP A 328 6.22 -19.46 -6.42
CA ASP A 328 5.86 -19.95 -7.76
C ASP A 328 4.36 -19.87 -8.04
N ARG A 329 3.53 -19.71 -7.03
CA ARG A 329 2.07 -19.72 -7.16
C ARG A 329 1.40 -18.74 -6.19
N PRO A 330 0.35 -18.02 -6.62
CA PRO A 330 -0.40 -17.13 -5.75
C PRO A 330 -1.15 -17.88 -4.63
N SER A 331 -1.76 -17.10 -3.73
CA SER A 331 -2.50 -17.61 -2.58
C SER A 331 -3.65 -18.54 -2.97
N ARG A 332 -3.78 -19.64 -2.23
CA ARG A 332 -4.76 -20.68 -2.46
C ARG A 332 -5.17 -21.41 -1.19
N LEU A 333 -6.39 -21.89 -1.17
CA LEU A 333 -6.87 -22.81 -0.15
C LEU A 333 -6.48 -24.24 -0.55
N VAL A 334 -5.87 -24.97 0.37
CA VAL A 334 -5.47 -26.36 0.22
C VAL A 334 -6.14 -27.23 1.28
N THR A 335 -6.43 -28.48 0.95
CA THR A 335 -6.68 -29.53 1.93
C THR A 335 -5.43 -30.37 2.08
N VAL A 336 -5.14 -30.75 3.32
CA VAL A 336 -3.98 -31.57 3.70
C VAL A 336 -4.48 -32.78 4.47
N ASP A 337 -4.06 -33.96 4.09
CA ASP A 337 -4.34 -35.20 4.82
C ASP A 337 -3.59 -35.16 6.17
N SER A 338 -4.30 -35.37 7.28
CA SER A 338 -3.79 -35.17 8.65
C SER A 338 -2.72 -36.20 9.08
N ARG A 339 -2.61 -37.33 8.36
CA ARG A 339 -1.63 -38.41 8.65
C ARG A 339 -0.44 -38.36 7.72
N THR A 340 -0.70 -38.17 6.42
CA THR A 340 0.35 -38.27 5.37
C THR A 340 0.93 -36.96 4.92
N GLY A 341 0.28 -35.81 5.24
CA GLY A 341 0.67 -34.49 4.75
C GLY A 341 0.39 -34.28 3.25
N ARG A 342 -0.27 -35.24 2.58
CA ARG A 342 -0.60 -35.11 1.14
C ARG A 342 -1.58 -33.97 0.93
N GLU A 343 -1.19 -33.03 0.04
CA GLU A 343 -2.01 -31.85 -0.22
C GLU A 343 -2.80 -31.93 -1.52
N ARG A 344 -3.94 -31.23 -1.53
CA ARG A 344 -4.74 -30.99 -2.72
C ARG A 344 -5.25 -29.55 -2.74
N ARG A 345 -5.02 -28.81 -3.83
CA ARG A 345 -5.60 -27.48 -4.03
C ARG A 345 -7.11 -27.56 -4.14
N ARG A 346 -7.81 -26.76 -3.35
CA ARG A 346 -9.28 -26.61 -3.41
C ARG A 346 -9.69 -25.49 -4.34
N THR A 347 -9.11 -24.30 -4.13
CA THR A 347 -9.42 -23.11 -4.93
C THR A 347 -8.31 -22.06 -4.82
N TRP A 348 -8.24 -21.16 -5.79
CA TRP A 348 -7.47 -19.94 -5.67
C TRP A 348 -8.23 -18.95 -4.81
N THR A 349 -7.50 -18.17 -4.00
CA THR A 349 -8.08 -17.08 -3.19
C THR A 349 -7.73 -15.71 -3.78
N GLY A 350 -8.50 -14.69 -3.38
CA GLY A 350 -8.09 -13.30 -3.51
C GLY A 350 -7.07 -12.91 -2.44
N LEU A 351 -6.99 -11.61 -2.15
CA LEU A 351 -6.25 -11.12 -0.99
C LEU A 351 -7.09 -11.42 0.26
N VAL A 352 -6.67 -12.42 1.02
CA VAL A 352 -7.37 -12.84 2.23
C VAL A 352 -7.21 -11.77 3.31
N SER A 353 -8.31 -11.36 3.95
CA SER A 353 -8.33 -10.35 5.00
C SER A 353 -8.50 -10.94 6.40
N SER A 354 -9.06 -12.14 6.55
CA SER A 354 -9.05 -12.86 7.82
C SER A 354 -9.03 -14.37 7.60
N ARG A 355 -8.59 -15.07 8.62
CA ARG A 355 -8.33 -16.53 8.62
C ARG A 355 -9.55 -17.37 8.22
N PRO A 356 -9.35 -18.57 7.65
CA PRO A 356 -10.44 -19.52 7.38
C PRO A 356 -11.01 -20.12 8.66
N ALA A 357 -12.33 -20.40 8.60
CA ALA A 357 -13.09 -21.14 9.59
C ALA A 357 -13.94 -22.22 8.91
N THR A 358 -14.37 -23.23 9.68
CA THR A 358 -15.18 -24.33 9.15
C THR A 358 -16.17 -24.84 10.18
N ASP A 359 -17.31 -25.37 9.72
CA ASP A 359 -18.30 -26.16 10.49
C ASP A 359 -18.11 -27.68 10.29
N GLY A 360 -17.00 -28.09 9.68
CA GLY A 360 -16.75 -29.47 9.27
C GLY A 360 -17.20 -29.82 7.86
N GLN A 361 -17.94 -28.95 7.20
CA GLN A 361 -18.41 -29.12 5.82
C GLN A 361 -18.03 -27.96 4.90
N ARG A 362 -18.39 -26.74 5.31
CA ARG A 362 -18.11 -25.51 4.58
C ARG A 362 -16.83 -24.86 5.10
N VAL A 363 -16.19 -24.07 4.23
CA VAL A 363 -15.05 -23.24 4.64
C VAL A 363 -15.38 -21.79 4.32
N TRP A 364 -15.29 -20.92 5.32
CA TRP A 364 -15.48 -19.48 5.21
C TRP A 364 -14.15 -18.77 5.39
N TRP A 365 -13.97 -17.66 4.67
CA TRP A 365 -12.89 -16.70 4.88
C TRP A 365 -13.33 -15.33 4.37
N THR A 366 -12.52 -14.32 4.57
CA THR A 366 -12.80 -12.98 4.02
C THR A 366 -11.70 -12.55 3.07
N GLU A 367 -12.06 -11.75 2.06
CA GLU A 367 -11.15 -11.23 1.04
C GLU A 367 -11.32 -9.72 0.88
N TYR A 368 -10.21 -9.01 0.74
CA TYR A 368 -10.21 -7.62 0.31
C TYR A 368 -10.70 -7.51 -1.13
N ARG A 369 -11.62 -6.58 -1.36
CA ARG A 369 -12.14 -6.27 -2.70
C ARG A 369 -12.30 -4.78 -2.89
N ARG A 370 -11.84 -4.29 -4.03
CA ARG A 370 -12.08 -2.91 -4.44
C ARG A 370 -13.56 -2.62 -4.59
N SER A 371 -13.96 -1.40 -4.27
CA SER A 371 -15.29 -0.90 -4.61
C SER A 371 -15.48 -0.84 -6.12
N LEU A 372 -16.72 -0.90 -6.59
CA LEU A 372 -17.03 -0.85 -8.02
C LEU A 372 -16.51 0.42 -8.70
N LEU A 373 -16.62 1.57 -8.03
CA LEU A 373 -16.31 2.90 -8.60
C LEU A 373 -15.02 3.53 -8.06
N PHE A 374 -14.65 3.20 -6.82
CA PHE A 374 -13.51 3.81 -6.14
C PHE A 374 -12.49 2.71 -5.83
N PRO A 375 -11.38 2.62 -6.58
CA PRO A 375 -10.40 1.56 -6.39
C PRO A 375 -9.73 1.59 -5.01
N GLU A 376 -9.65 2.78 -4.41
CA GLU A 376 -9.06 3.00 -3.08
C GLU A 376 -10.04 2.69 -1.94
N ARG A 377 -11.31 2.60 -2.24
CA ARG A 377 -12.31 2.09 -1.32
C ARG A 377 -12.30 0.57 -1.37
N VAL A 378 -11.55 -0.04 -0.48
CA VAL A 378 -11.44 -1.50 -0.35
C VAL A 378 -12.38 -1.96 0.76
N ASN A 379 -13.13 -3.01 0.50
CA ASN A 379 -14.02 -3.65 1.46
C ASN A 379 -13.52 -5.05 1.79
N SER A 380 -13.81 -5.58 2.97
CA SER A 380 -13.69 -6.99 3.28
C SER A 380 -15.00 -7.70 2.96
N ARG A 381 -14.91 -8.81 2.22
CA ARG A 381 -16.05 -9.59 1.77
C ARG A 381 -15.97 -11.02 2.27
N LEU A 382 -17.08 -11.51 2.82
CA LEU A 382 -17.22 -12.90 3.20
C LEU A 382 -17.32 -13.80 1.98
N VAL A 383 -16.50 -14.85 1.97
CA VAL A 383 -16.42 -15.86 0.92
C VAL A 383 -16.65 -17.25 1.54
N VAL A 384 -17.37 -18.10 0.86
CA VAL A 384 -17.66 -19.46 1.31
C VAL A 384 -17.40 -20.46 0.18
N LEU A 385 -16.78 -21.56 0.55
CA LEU A 385 -16.63 -22.75 -0.30
C LEU A 385 -17.52 -23.87 0.24
N ASP A 386 -18.55 -24.20 -0.53
CA ASP A 386 -19.48 -25.29 -0.20
C ASP A 386 -18.83 -26.67 -0.47
N PRO A 387 -19.31 -27.76 0.20
CA PRO A 387 -18.82 -29.10 -0.01
C PRO A 387 -18.89 -29.52 -1.50
N GLY A 388 -17.86 -30.19 -2.00
CA GLY A 388 -17.79 -30.67 -3.38
C GLY A 388 -17.61 -29.59 -4.46
N LYS A 389 -17.78 -28.31 -4.15
CA LYS A 389 -17.60 -27.22 -5.12
C LYS A 389 -16.13 -26.84 -5.27
N LYS A 390 -15.75 -26.45 -6.51
CA LYS A 390 -14.41 -25.92 -6.84
C LYS A 390 -14.37 -24.40 -6.82
N ARG A 391 -15.51 -23.72 -7.00
CA ARG A 391 -15.62 -22.26 -7.07
C ARG A 391 -16.29 -21.72 -5.81
N PRO A 392 -15.63 -20.83 -5.08
CA PRO A 392 -16.25 -20.19 -3.94
C PRO A 392 -17.32 -19.19 -4.38
N ARG A 393 -18.29 -18.96 -3.50
CA ARG A 393 -19.27 -17.87 -3.64
C ARG A 393 -19.03 -16.76 -2.63
N THR A 394 -19.43 -15.56 -2.96
CA THR A 394 -19.37 -14.40 -2.06
C THR A 394 -20.77 -14.17 -1.48
N ALA A 395 -20.85 -13.90 -0.19
CA ALA A 395 -22.09 -13.44 0.43
C ALA A 395 -22.41 -12.02 -0.03
N PRO A 396 -23.50 -11.80 -0.80
CA PRO A 396 -23.66 -10.54 -1.54
C PRO A 396 -23.97 -9.33 -0.66
N LYS A 397 -24.59 -9.51 0.50
CA LYS A 397 -25.05 -8.43 1.38
C LYS A 397 -24.05 -8.04 2.49
N LEU A 398 -23.06 -8.89 2.78
CA LEU A 398 -22.11 -8.64 3.86
C LEU A 398 -20.90 -7.85 3.37
N ARG A 399 -20.66 -6.71 3.95
CA ARG A 399 -19.51 -5.83 3.70
C ARG A 399 -18.74 -5.62 4.99
N ASN A 400 -17.44 -5.50 4.87
CA ASN A 400 -16.53 -5.25 5.99
C ASN A 400 -16.62 -6.29 7.11
N ALA A 401 -16.88 -7.54 6.73
CA ALA A 401 -16.90 -8.68 7.61
C ALA A 401 -15.48 -9.21 7.84
N LEU A 402 -15.16 -9.59 9.08
CA LEU A 402 -13.92 -10.22 9.49
C LEU A 402 -14.23 -11.42 10.37
N TYR A 403 -13.29 -12.34 10.50
CA TYR A 403 -13.32 -13.48 11.44
C TYR A 403 -14.62 -14.30 11.42
N PRO A 404 -15.05 -14.81 10.25
CA PRO A 404 -16.25 -15.63 10.18
C PRO A 404 -16.09 -16.84 11.11
N THR A 405 -17.11 -17.07 11.95
CA THR A 405 -17.08 -18.09 13.01
C THR A 405 -18.43 -18.83 13.02
N PRO A 406 -18.47 -20.09 12.57
CA PRO A 406 -19.66 -20.93 12.69
C PRO A 406 -20.00 -21.19 14.14
N ILE A 407 -21.30 -21.08 14.49
CA ILE A 407 -21.82 -21.38 15.83
C ILE A 407 -22.46 -22.76 15.81
N GLY A 408 -21.78 -23.71 16.42
CA GLY A 408 -22.24 -25.10 16.47
C GLY A 408 -22.50 -25.68 15.08
N ARG A 409 -23.46 -26.59 15.00
CA ARG A 409 -23.99 -27.17 13.73
C ARG A 409 -25.33 -26.56 13.31
N SER A 410 -25.76 -25.51 13.96
CA SER A 410 -27.09 -24.89 13.77
C SER A 410 -27.26 -24.08 12.49
N GLY A 411 -26.20 -23.89 11.68
CA GLY A 411 -26.21 -23.04 10.51
C GLY A 411 -26.13 -21.54 10.83
N VAL A 412 -25.95 -21.18 12.10
CA VAL A 412 -25.66 -19.81 12.54
C VAL A 412 -24.22 -19.45 12.24
N LEU A 413 -23.98 -18.26 11.71
CA LEU A 413 -22.66 -17.72 11.45
C LEU A 413 -22.49 -16.41 12.20
N ALA A 414 -21.42 -16.31 12.98
CA ALA A 414 -21.00 -15.05 13.57
C ALA A 414 -19.82 -14.44 12.77
N TRP A 415 -19.69 -13.12 12.82
CA TRP A 415 -18.58 -12.36 12.25
C TRP A 415 -18.40 -11.03 12.96
N VAL A 416 -17.31 -10.36 12.67
CA VAL A 416 -17.03 -9.01 13.16
C VAL A 416 -17.28 -8.02 12.04
N GLU A 417 -17.99 -6.93 12.31
CA GLU A 417 -18.14 -5.79 11.42
C GLU A 417 -17.37 -4.59 11.95
N TYR A 418 -16.75 -3.86 11.04
CA TYR A 418 -16.08 -2.60 11.33
C TYR A 418 -16.73 -1.48 10.53
N THR A 419 -16.97 -0.36 11.18
CA THR A 419 -17.64 0.80 10.59
C THR A 419 -16.69 1.98 10.40
N PRO A 420 -16.96 2.88 9.40
CA PRO A 420 -16.07 4.02 9.10
C PRO A 420 -15.89 5.02 10.24
N ASP A 421 -16.69 5.01 11.27
CA ASP A 421 -16.54 5.81 12.47
C ASP A 421 -15.55 5.23 13.50
N GLY A 422 -15.00 4.05 13.21
CA GLY A 422 -13.96 3.39 14.02
C GLY A 422 -14.48 2.42 15.06
N HIS A 423 -15.71 1.95 14.94
CA HIS A 423 -16.32 1.03 15.90
C HIS A 423 -16.42 -0.39 15.35
N TYR A 424 -16.33 -1.36 16.26
CA TYR A 424 -16.54 -2.76 15.99
C TYR A 424 -17.88 -3.25 16.54
N THR A 425 -18.50 -4.18 15.82
CA THR A 425 -19.69 -4.89 16.24
C THR A 425 -19.53 -6.37 15.94
N ILE A 426 -19.75 -7.22 16.91
CA ILE A 426 -19.86 -8.66 16.69
C ILE A 426 -21.32 -8.95 16.30
N VAL A 427 -21.51 -9.73 15.26
CA VAL A 427 -22.83 -10.05 14.71
C VAL A 427 -22.95 -11.55 14.54
N ALA A 428 -24.11 -12.11 14.87
CA ALA A 428 -24.51 -13.47 14.55
C ALA A 428 -25.81 -13.44 13.73
N GLU A 429 -25.87 -14.28 12.69
CA GLU A 429 -27.05 -14.41 11.81
C GLU A 429 -27.38 -15.90 11.67
N ASP A 430 -28.66 -16.25 11.84
CA ASP A 430 -29.17 -17.59 11.66
C ASP A 430 -29.60 -17.89 10.21
N SER A 431 -30.08 -19.11 9.98
CA SER A 431 -30.58 -19.55 8.67
C SER A 431 -31.82 -18.78 8.21
N LEU A 432 -32.59 -18.22 9.13
CA LEU A 432 -33.80 -17.41 8.88
C LEU A 432 -33.47 -15.93 8.70
N ARG A 433 -32.17 -15.55 8.69
CA ARG A 433 -31.70 -14.16 8.61
C ARG A 433 -32.03 -13.30 9.83
N GLN A 434 -32.35 -13.93 10.96
CA GLN A 434 -32.45 -13.21 12.23
C GLN A 434 -31.04 -12.85 12.69
N ARG A 435 -30.86 -11.60 13.05
CA ARG A 435 -29.57 -11.00 13.33
C ARG A 435 -29.50 -10.49 14.77
N THR A 436 -28.52 -10.96 15.51
CA THR A 436 -28.15 -10.44 16.82
C THR A 436 -26.82 -9.68 16.70
N ALA A 437 -26.71 -8.52 17.35
CA ALA A 437 -25.54 -7.66 17.25
C ALA A 437 -25.10 -7.18 18.64
N TRP A 438 -23.80 -7.22 18.89
CA TRP A 438 -23.17 -6.77 20.13
C TRP A 438 -22.11 -5.70 19.79
N PRO A 439 -22.45 -4.40 19.94
CA PRO A 439 -21.48 -3.32 19.75
C PRO A 439 -20.35 -3.43 20.78
N MET A 440 -19.12 -3.23 20.33
CA MET A 440 -17.98 -3.17 21.22
C MET A 440 -17.89 -1.83 21.95
N PRO A 441 -17.45 -1.81 23.21
CA PRO A 441 -17.37 -0.58 23.99
C PRO A 441 -16.27 0.35 23.44
N GLY A 442 -16.57 1.61 23.32
CA GLY A 442 -15.65 2.67 22.91
C GLY A 442 -14.94 2.37 21.58
N PHE A 443 -13.61 2.45 21.58
CA PHE A 443 -12.75 2.14 20.43
C PHE A 443 -11.97 0.83 20.64
N SER A 444 -12.57 -0.16 21.30
CA SER A 444 -11.99 -1.48 21.42
C SER A 444 -11.89 -2.15 20.07
N GLU A 445 -10.67 -2.55 19.68
CA GLU A 445 -10.36 -3.22 18.41
C GLU A 445 -10.52 -4.72 18.58
N VAL A 446 -11.10 -5.40 17.57
CA VAL A 446 -11.36 -6.85 17.61
C VAL A 446 -10.40 -7.55 16.64
N HIS A 447 -9.63 -8.53 17.14
CA HIS A 447 -8.61 -9.25 16.39
C HIS A 447 -8.85 -10.76 16.27
N GLY A 448 -10.02 -11.23 16.63
CA GLY A 448 -10.40 -12.63 16.51
C GLY A 448 -11.76 -12.91 17.11
N LEU A 449 -12.39 -13.98 16.64
CA LEU A 449 -13.67 -14.48 17.16
C LEU A 449 -13.61 -16.00 17.19
N ALA A 450 -14.11 -16.62 18.25
CA ALA A 450 -14.17 -18.07 18.41
C ALA A 450 -15.46 -18.47 19.15
N TRP A 451 -16.03 -19.61 18.75
CA TRP A 451 -17.17 -20.23 19.44
C TRP A 451 -16.71 -21.49 20.16
N ASP A 452 -17.10 -21.63 21.41
CA ASP A 452 -16.89 -22.86 22.16
C ASP A 452 -18.22 -23.58 22.38
N ASN A 453 -18.28 -24.82 21.90
CA ASN A 453 -19.49 -25.68 22.06
C ASN A 453 -19.73 -26.15 23.50
N ALA A 454 -18.68 -26.25 24.33
CA ALA A 454 -18.83 -26.72 25.71
C ALA A 454 -19.45 -25.66 26.61
N THR A 455 -19.07 -24.42 26.43
CA THR A 455 -19.61 -23.28 27.20
C THR A 455 -20.79 -22.59 26.52
N GLU A 456 -21.04 -22.92 25.26
CA GLU A 456 -22.03 -22.24 24.41
C GLU A 456 -21.86 -20.71 24.37
N ARG A 457 -20.61 -20.22 24.21
CA ARG A 457 -20.26 -18.80 24.22
C ARG A 457 -19.34 -18.39 23.08
N LEU A 458 -19.46 -17.14 22.68
CA LEU A 458 -18.53 -16.45 21.80
C LEU A 458 -17.41 -15.78 22.60
N TYR A 459 -16.17 -16.00 22.16
CA TYR A 459 -14.97 -15.37 22.70
C TYR A 459 -14.29 -14.52 21.65
N THR A 460 -13.62 -13.46 22.09
CA THR A 460 -12.97 -12.51 21.18
C THR A 460 -11.63 -12.00 21.71
N LEU A 461 -10.69 -11.70 20.82
CA LEU A 461 -9.49 -10.94 21.16
C LEU A 461 -9.78 -9.45 21.02
N VAL A 462 -9.47 -8.72 22.08
CA VAL A 462 -9.70 -7.27 22.15
C VAL A 462 -8.39 -6.55 22.39
N THR A 463 -8.19 -5.43 21.69
CA THR A 463 -7.12 -4.46 21.98
C THR A 463 -7.73 -3.13 22.35
N ASP A 464 -7.32 -2.57 23.45
CA ASP A 464 -7.61 -1.22 23.90
C ASP A 464 -6.37 -0.56 24.52
N ASP A 465 -6.54 0.57 25.19
CA ASP A 465 -5.43 1.26 25.85
C ASP A 465 -4.83 0.49 27.04
N SER A 466 -5.43 -0.62 27.48
CA SER A 466 -4.87 -1.51 28.51
C SER A 466 -4.00 -2.66 27.94
N GLY A 467 -3.90 -2.74 26.61
CA GLY A 467 -3.22 -3.81 25.89
C GLY A 467 -4.20 -4.81 25.26
N MET A 468 -3.79 -6.06 25.10
CA MET A 468 -4.64 -7.13 24.58
C MET A 468 -5.20 -8.01 25.70
N TRP A 469 -6.42 -8.50 25.50
CA TRP A 469 -7.11 -9.39 26.39
C TRP A 469 -8.17 -10.24 25.67
N ILE A 470 -8.62 -11.30 26.32
CA ILE A 470 -9.67 -12.17 25.84
C ILE A 470 -10.97 -11.77 26.51
N GLY A 471 -12.00 -11.50 25.71
CA GLY A 471 -13.36 -11.23 26.16
C GLY A 471 -14.34 -12.35 25.81
N ARG A 472 -15.44 -12.40 26.52
CA ARG A 472 -16.59 -13.26 26.30
C ARG A 472 -17.83 -12.41 26.01
N ILE A 473 -18.65 -12.83 25.07
CA ILE A 473 -19.91 -12.18 24.76
C ILE A 473 -21.02 -12.87 25.57
N GLU A 474 -21.62 -12.12 26.46
CA GLU A 474 -22.78 -12.56 27.25
C GLU A 474 -24.08 -12.03 26.64
N PRO A 475 -25.07 -12.91 26.44
CA PRO A 475 -26.40 -12.48 26.02
C PRO A 475 -26.98 -11.47 27.03
N GLY A 476 -27.36 -10.27 26.55
CA GLY A 476 -27.94 -9.21 27.39
C GLY A 476 -26.95 -8.32 28.14
N GLU A 477 -25.74 -8.78 28.42
CA GLU A 477 -24.72 -8.03 29.16
C GLU A 477 -23.58 -7.49 28.26
N GLY A 478 -23.44 -8.05 27.06
CA GLY A 478 -22.41 -7.66 26.12
C GLY A 478 -21.02 -8.24 26.40
N LEU A 479 -19.96 -7.46 26.23
CA LEU A 479 -18.58 -7.91 26.35
C LEU A 479 -18.13 -7.95 27.83
N GLN A 480 -17.71 -9.14 28.29
CA GLN A 480 -17.15 -9.37 29.62
C GLN A 480 -15.67 -9.84 29.50
N ALA A 481 -14.79 -9.37 30.38
CA ALA A 481 -13.40 -9.76 30.37
C ALA A 481 -13.19 -11.19 30.92
N VAL A 482 -12.46 -12.03 30.21
CA VAL A 482 -11.98 -13.35 30.65
C VAL A 482 -10.57 -13.24 31.20
N THR A 483 -9.70 -12.49 30.52
CA THR A 483 -8.33 -12.22 30.99
C THR A 483 -8.14 -10.72 31.21
N ARG A 484 -7.08 -10.36 31.93
CA ARG A 484 -6.71 -8.96 32.13
C ARG A 484 -5.97 -8.43 30.89
N GLY A 485 -6.08 -7.13 30.62
CA GLY A 485 -5.32 -6.46 29.60
C GLY A 485 -3.81 -6.54 29.88
N ALA A 486 -3.05 -6.90 28.88
CA ALA A 486 -1.58 -6.99 28.94
C ALA A 486 -0.94 -6.46 27.63
N TYR A 487 0.28 -5.95 27.77
CA TYR A 487 1.07 -5.51 26.60
C TYR A 487 1.80 -6.68 25.94
N ILE A 488 1.07 -7.77 25.76
CA ILE A 488 1.50 -9.01 25.15
C ILE A 488 0.63 -9.25 23.92
N THR A 489 1.26 -9.50 22.78
CA THR A 489 0.53 -9.79 21.53
C THR A 489 -0.09 -11.17 21.61
N LEU A 490 -1.41 -11.24 21.48
CA LEU A 490 -2.20 -12.46 21.33
C LEU A 490 -2.70 -12.56 19.89
N SER A 491 -2.81 -13.76 19.33
CA SER A 491 -3.24 -13.97 17.95
C SER A 491 -4.01 -15.27 17.77
N ASP A 492 -4.78 -15.35 16.67
CA ASP A 492 -5.37 -16.61 16.18
C ASP A 492 -6.28 -17.36 17.17
N LEU A 493 -7.11 -16.63 17.91
CA LEU A 493 -8.01 -17.23 18.91
C LEU A 493 -8.89 -18.34 18.32
N ARG A 494 -8.91 -19.50 18.95
CA ARG A 494 -9.82 -20.64 18.73
C ARG A 494 -10.38 -21.10 20.06
N ALA A 495 -11.50 -21.81 20.02
CA ALA A 495 -12.10 -22.39 21.23
C ALA A 495 -12.57 -23.81 20.95
N ALA A 496 -12.37 -24.69 21.91
CA ALA A 496 -12.89 -26.06 21.95
C ALA A 496 -12.84 -26.62 23.37
N ASP A 497 -13.86 -27.37 23.75
CA ASP A 497 -13.92 -28.17 24.99
C ASP A 497 -13.58 -27.38 26.26
N GLY A 498 -14.10 -26.14 26.39
CA GLY A 498 -13.86 -25.26 27.52
C GLY A 498 -12.45 -24.68 27.57
N LYS A 499 -11.71 -24.70 26.46
CA LYS A 499 -10.36 -24.14 26.34
C LYS A 499 -10.28 -23.14 25.21
N LEU A 500 -9.53 -22.04 25.42
CA LEU A 500 -9.25 -21.03 24.43
C LEU A 500 -7.80 -21.19 23.95
N TYR A 501 -7.60 -21.43 22.67
CA TYR A 501 -6.30 -21.61 22.04
C TYR A 501 -5.91 -20.35 21.31
N TYR A 502 -4.67 -19.86 21.50
CA TYR A 502 -4.16 -18.64 20.86
C TYR A 502 -2.64 -18.64 20.77
N GLY A 503 -2.09 -17.84 19.89
CA GLY A 503 -0.66 -17.51 19.88
C GLY A 503 -0.36 -16.44 20.92
N SER A 504 0.73 -16.59 21.68
CA SER A 504 1.18 -15.60 22.68
C SER A 504 2.68 -15.42 22.63
N ILE A 505 3.15 -14.19 22.90
CA ILE A 505 4.58 -13.84 23.01
C ILE A 505 5.04 -13.76 24.48
N ALA A 506 4.24 -14.22 25.44
CA ALA A 506 4.53 -14.10 26.87
C ALA A 506 5.87 -14.72 27.29
N SER A 507 6.32 -15.77 26.62
CA SER A 507 7.61 -16.43 26.84
C SER A 507 8.80 -15.72 26.15
N GLY A 508 8.59 -14.62 25.41
CA GLY A 508 9.58 -13.98 24.54
C GLY A 508 9.74 -14.64 23.18
N ARG A 509 8.85 -15.57 22.83
CA ARG A 509 8.72 -16.25 21.54
C ARG A 509 7.25 -16.32 21.17
N ASP A 510 6.97 -16.42 19.87
CA ASP A 510 5.62 -16.77 19.44
C ASP A 510 5.39 -18.26 19.71
N GLU A 511 4.49 -18.61 20.64
CA GLU A 511 4.20 -19.99 21.01
C GLU A 511 2.68 -20.22 21.11
N ALA A 512 2.26 -21.49 20.96
CA ALA A 512 0.89 -21.88 21.14
C ALA A 512 0.55 -21.94 22.64
N HIS A 513 -0.51 -21.28 23.04
CA HIS A 513 -1.03 -21.23 24.39
C HIS A 513 -2.48 -21.70 24.45
N CYS A 514 -2.94 -22.10 25.62
CA CYS A 514 -4.36 -22.20 25.92
C CYS A 514 -4.69 -21.59 27.28
N PHE A 515 -5.89 -21.05 27.36
CA PHE A 515 -6.50 -20.67 28.63
C PHE A 515 -7.61 -21.67 28.95
N ASP A 516 -7.49 -22.39 30.08
CA ASP A 516 -8.49 -23.31 30.60
C ASP A 516 -9.57 -22.52 31.35
N LEU A 517 -10.80 -22.52 30.83
CA LEU A 517 -11.91 -21.76 31.39
C LEU A 517 -12.40 -22.31 32.74
N GLY A 518 -12.24 -23.60 32.97
CA GLY A 518 -12.62 -24.24 34.22
C GLY A 518 -11.64 -23.94 35.35
N GLU A 519 -10.34 -23.96 35.06
CA GLU A 519 -9.28 -23.69 36.02
C GLU A 519 -8.94 -22.20 36.14
N GLY A 520 -9.32 -21.38 35.16
CA GLY A 520 -8.97 -19.94 35.08
C GLY A 520 -7.46 -19.72 34.94
N ARG A 521 -6.74 -20.62 34.26
CA ARG A 521 -5.28 -20.60 34.12
C ARG A 521 -4.82 -20.70 32.68
N GLU A 522 -3.68 -20.05 32.39
CA GLU A 522 -3.00 -20.11 31.12
C GLU A 522 -1.90 -21.16 31.11
N TYR A 523 -1.78 -21.87 29.99
CA TYR A 523 -0.79 -22.88 29.73
C TYR A 523 -0.13 -22.69 28.38
N ARG A 524 1.18 -22.92 28.32
CA ARG A 524 1.94 -23.04 27.08
C ARG A 524 1.86 -24.46 26.54
N LEU A 525 1.55 -24.63 25.30
CA LEU A 525 1.32 -25.92 24.62
C LEU A 525 2.41 -26.34 23.64
N SER A 526 3.32 -25.42 23.26
CA SER A 526 4.38 -25.69 22.29
C SER A 526 5.67 -25.03 22.68
N THR A 527 6.77 -25.57 22.17
CA THR A 527 8.06 -24.94 22.17
C THR A 527 8.60 -24.92 20.72
N SER A 528 9.24 -23.83 20.31
CA SER A 528 9.83 -23.73 18.98
C SER A 528 11.04 -22.80 18.96
N THR A 529 12.04 -23.18 18.17
CA THR A 529 13.25 -22.38 17.96
C THR A 529 12.91 -21.01 17.36
N TYR A 530 11.99 -20.99 16.38
CA TYR A 530 11.63 -19.79 15.62
C TYR A 530 10.16 -19.37 15.74
N GLY A 531 9.38 -20.03 16.58
CA GLY A 531 7.99 -19.71 16.82
C GLY A 531 7.00 -20.75 16.30
N SER A 532 5.86 -20.83 17.00
CA SER A 532 4.73 -21.70 16.71
C SER A 532 3.46 -20.85 16.69
N PHE A 533 2.78 -20.81 15.57
CA PHE A 533 1.71 -19.86 15.24
C PHE A 533 0.39 -20.56 14.95
N ALA A 534 -0.70 -19.79 15.00
CA ALA A 534 -2.05 -20.18 14.57
C ALA A 534 -2.50 -21.53 15.18
N PRO A 535 -2.51 -21.68 16.53
CA PRO A 535 -2.94 -22.91 17.12
C PRO A 535 -4.42 -23.19 16.80
N ALA A 536 -4.71 -24.46 16.50
CA ALA A 536 -6.07 -24.94 16.27
C ALA A 536 -6.24 -26.32 16.90
N PRO A 537 -7.33 -26.56 17.63
CA PRO A 537 -7.58 -27.85 18.26
C PRO A 537 -7.65 -28.97 17.22
N ALA A 538 -7.10 -30.10 17.58
CA ALA A 538 -7.11 -31.36 16.82
C ALA A 538 -7.79 -32.46 17.62
N ASP A 539 -7.86 -33.67 17.05
CA ASP A 539 -8.34 -34.86 17.74
C ASP A 539 -7.41 -35.26 18.88
N SER A 540 -7.96 -35.95 19.88
CA SER A 540 -7.20 -36.56 21.00
C SER A 540 -6.35 -35.58 21.80
N GLY A 541 -6.80 -34.34 21.98
CA GLY A 541 -6.08 -33.32 22.75
C GLY A 541 -4.84 -32.73 22.05
N ALA A 542 -4.56 -33.15 20.84
CA ALA A 542 -3.48 -32.56 20.03
C ALA A 542 -3.84 -31.16 19.51
N VAL A 543 -2.84 -30.40 19.07
CA VAL A 543 -3.00 -29.05 18.52
C VAL A 543 -2.26 -28.92 17.22
N TRP A 544 -2.93 -28.43 16.19
CA TRP A 544 -2.30 -27.98 14.95
C TRP A 544 -1.68 -26.61 15.14
N THR A 545 -0.47 -26.44 14.63
CA THR A 545 0.23 -25.15 14.59
C THR A 545 0.93 -24.96 13.26
N THR A 546 1.39 -23.77 13.00
CA THR A 546 2.40 -23.53 11.97
C THR A 546 3.72 -23.15 12.63
N THR A 547 4.82 -23.82 12.27
CA THR A 547 6.15 -23.50 12.75
C THR A 547 7.00 -22.91 11.64
N TYR A 548 7.87 -21.97 12.00
CA TYR A 548 8.73 -21.25 11.04
C TYR A 548 10.11 -21.90 10.93
N ASP A 549 10.67 -21.90 9.72
CA ASP A 549 12.09 -22.07 9.46
C ASP A 549 12.54 -21.20 8.26
N ARG A 550 13.84 -21.20 7.91
CA ARG A 550 14.37 -20.38 6.80
C ARG A 550 13.70 -20.62 5.43
N LYS A 551 12.91 -21.69 5.26
CA LYS A 551 12.18 -22.03 4.03
C LYS A 551 10.73 -21.59 4.05
N GLY A 552 10.25 -21.08 5.19
CA GLY A 552 8.90 -20.58 5.40
C GLY A 552 8.14 -21.23 6.55
N TYR A 553 6.81 -21.28 6.44
CA TYR A 553 5.93 -21.82 7.48
C TYR A 553 5.38 -23.19 7.08
N ARG A 554 5.49 -24.19 7.99
CA ARG A 554 5.03 -25.56 7.81
C ARG A 554 3.96 -25.93 8.84
N ILE A 555 3.04 -26.80 8.50
CA ILE A 555 2.06 -27.33 9.45
C ILE A 555 2.74 -28.37 10.34
N THR A 556 2.55 -28.23 11.65
CA THR A 556 3.08 -29.12 12.69
C THR A 556 1.94 -29.56 13.58
N ARG A 557 1.96 -30.81 14.02
CA ARG A 557 1.05 -31.37 15.00
C ARG A 557 1.76 -31.50 16.33
N GLN A 558 1.25 -30.82 17.35
CA GLN A 558 1.67 -30.97 18.75
C GLN A 558 0.92 -32.15 19.33
N GLU A 559 1.64 -33.18 19.73
CA GLU A 559 1.09 -34.43 20.34
C GLU A 559 1.72 -34.62 21.70
N ASN A 560 1.03 -35.33 22.60
CA ASN A 560 1.51 -35.61 23.96
C ASN A 560 1.95 -34.34 24.70
N ILE A 561 1.10 -33.32 24.65
CA ILE A 561 1.40 -32.00 25.20
C ILE A 561 1.38 -32.11 26.73
N GLU A 562 2.49 -31.74 27.35
CA GLU A 562 2.54 -31.42 28.77
C GLU A 562 2.31 -29.92 28.93
N PRO A 563 1.12 -29.47 29.40
CA PRO A 563 0.83 -28.05 29.52
C PRO A 563 1.72 -27.43 30.61
N ILE A 564 2.46 -26.37 30.22
CA ILE A 564 3.33 -25.66 31.15
C ILE A 564 2.57 -24.40 31.63
N PRO A 565 2.30 -24.31 32.96
CA PRO A 565 1.61 -23.14 33.51
C PRO A 565 2.39 -21.85 33.23
N VAL A 566 1.67 -20.78 32.83
CA VAL A 566 2.24 -19.47 32.57
C VAL A 566 1.81 -18.50 33.67
N ALA A 567 2.76 -17.80 34.25
CA ALA A 567 2.45 -16.75 35.22
C ALA A 567 1.89 -15.52 34.46
N PRO A 568 0.87 -14.84 34.99
CA PRO A 568 0.35 -13.61 34.42
C PRO A 568 1.45 -12.57 34.32
N SER A 569 1.62 -12.05 33.09
CA SER A 569 2.57 -10.96 32.81
C SER A 569 1.84 -9.83 32.10
N GLN A 570 2.19 -8.59 32.40
CA GLN A 570 1.68 -7.39 31.70
C GLN A 570 2.62 -6.90 30.61
N LEU A 571 3.85 -7.38 30.58
CA LEU A 571 4.89 -6.96 29.65
C LEU A 571 5.51 -8.19 28.98
N PRO A 572 5.84 -8.11 27.68
CA PRO A 572 6.55 -9.18 27.01
C PRO A 572 7.96 -9.34 27.59
N VAL A 573 8.48 -10.54 27.55
CA VAL A 573 9.87 -10.83 27.88
C VAL A 573 10.76 -10.47 26.71
N ASP A 574 11.66 -9.50 26.87
CA ASP A 574 12.59 -9.05 25.82
C ASP A 574 13.72 -10.09 25.59
N LEU A 575 13.38 -11.25 25.04
CA LEU A 575 14.35 -12.32 24.73
C LEU A 575 14.91 -12.25 23.31
N VAL A 576 14.42 -11.34 22.46
CA VAL A 576 14.76 -11.37 21.03
C VAL A 576 15.72 -10.26 20.62
N ASN A 577 15.50 -9.07 21.11
CA ASN A 577 16.35 -7.90 20.90
C ASN A 577 15.90 -6.78 21.86
N PRO A 578 16.38 -6.77 23.09
CA PRO A 578 15.96 -5.75 24.05
C PRO A 578 16.47 -4.38 23.60
N PRO A 579 15.59 -3.46 23.21
CA PRO A 579 15.99 -2.10 22.92
C PRO A 579 16.44 -1.41 24.22
N ARG A 580 17.61 -0.81 24.20
CA ARG A 580 18.07 0.00 25.31
C ARG A 580 17.39 1.36 25.24
N ARG A 581 16.55 1.67 26.21
CA ARG A 581 15.94 3.01 26.32
C ARG A 581 17.03 4.07 26.52
N ARG A 582 17.10 5.02 25.58
CA ARG A 582 18.14 6.06 25.55
C ARG A 582 17.64 7.43 25.86
N TRP A 583 16.39 7.69 25.55
CA TRP A 583 15.80 9.00 25.68
C TRP A 583 14.66 9.00 26.67
N ASN A 584 14.49 10.12 27.34
CA ASN A 584 13.28 10.36 28.13
C ASN A 584 12.15 10.75 27.19
N VAL A 585 11.49 9.74 26.64
CA VAL A 585 10.34 9.88 25.72
C VAL A 585 9.05 9.53 26.44
N VAL A 586 7.92 9.99 25.87
CA VAL A 586 6.60 9.59 26.37
C VAL A 586 6.48 8.06 26.35
N ASN A 587 5.95 7.49 27.42
CA ASN A 587 5.61 6.09 27.47
C ASN A 587 4.16 5.91 26.99
N LEU A 588 3.98 5.36 25.79
CA LEU A 588 2.66 5.14 25.18
C LEU A 588 1.81 4.11 25.95
N ASP A 589 2.43 3.28 26.76
CA ASP A 589 1.71 2.32 27.62
C ASP A 589 0.84 3.04 28.67
N THR A 590 1.21 4.26 29.04
CA THR A 590 0.48 5.07 30.02
C THR A 590 -0.48 6.08 29.39
N VAL A 591 -0.41 6.29 28.07
CA VAL A 591 -1.29 7.21 27.34
C VAL A 591 -2.63 6.55 27.10
N ARG A 592 -3.67 7.05 27.73
CA ARG A 592 -5.05 6.56 27.59
C ARG A 592 -5.96 7.67 27.07
N TYR A 593 -6.96 7.28 26.28
CA TYR A 593 -8.01 8.20 25.82
C TYR A 593 -9.29 7.96 26.59
N THR A 594 -9.54 8.81 27.57
CA THR A 594 -10.69 8.68 28.48
C THR A 594 -11.92 9.47 27.99
N PRO A 595 -13.12 9.21 28.50
CA PRO A 595 -14.29 10.07 28.26
C PRO A 595 -14.08 11.54 28.65
N ALA A 596 -13.28 11.80 29.70
CA ALA A 596 -12.92 13.15 30.11
C ALA A 596 -12.01 13.85 29.07
N ASP A 597 -11.02 13.14 28.53
CA ASP A 597 -10.18 13.64 27.43
C ASP A 597 -11.03 13.94 26.19
N SER A 598 -11.95 13.05 25.84
CA SER A 598 -12.89 13.25 24.76
C SER A 598 -13.68 14.52 24.92
N ALA A 599 -14.33 14.71 26.08
CA ALA A 599 -15.13 15.89 26.38
C ALA A 599 -14.31 17.19 26.37
N SER A 600 -13.08 17.14 26.93
CA SER A 600 -12.15 18.27 26.95
C SER A 600 -11.70 18.66 25.55
N LEU A 601 -11.28 17.69 24.72
CA LEU A 601 -10.81 17.94 23.36
C LEU A 601 -11.91 18.43 22.44
N HIS A 602 -13.14 17.92 22.56
CA HIS A 602 -14.29 18.40 21.79
C HIS A 602 -14.60 19.87 22.10
N ARG A 603 -14.50 20.30 23.36
CA ARG A 603 -14.69 21.71 23.74
C ARG A 603 -13.56 22.59 23.24
N LYS A 604 -12.31 22.17 23.44
CA LYS A 604 -11.11 22.94 23.08
C LYS A 604 -10.88 23.06 21.59
N TYR A 605 -11.15 21.97 20.83
CA TYR A 605 -10.91 21.87 19.39
C TYR A 605 -12.19 21.40 18.68
N PRO A 606 -13.20 22.26 18.51
CA PRO A 606 -14.45 21.86 17.85
C PRO A 606 -14.20 21.50 16.37
N ALA A 607 -14.88 20.45 15.92
CA ALA A 607 -14.82 20.01 14.53
C ALA A 607 -15.51 21.02 13.61
N ARG A 608 -14.77 21.63 12.70
CA ARG A 608 -15.27 22.62 11.73
C ARG A 608 -15.39 22.01 10.34
N ARG A 609 -16.33 22.49 9.55
CA ARG A 609 -16.55 22.04 8.17
C ARG A 609 -15.33 22.31 7.30
N TYR A 610 -14.82 21.25 6.61
CA TYR A 610 -13.82 21.37 5.57
C TYR A 610 -14.50 21.59 4.22
N ARG A 611 -14.43 22.81 3.68
CA ARG A 611 -15.09 23.20 2.41
C ARG A 611 -14.24 22.70 1.22
N LYS A 612 -14.55 21.51 0.71
CA LYS A 612 -13.80 20.87 -0.40
C LYS A 612 -13.67 21.79 -1.62
N GLY A 613 -14.74 22.52 -1.99
CA GLY A 613 -14.72 23.42 -3.16
C GLY A 613 -13.67 24.52 -3.08
N LEU A 614 -13.44 25.09 -1.87
CA LEU A 614 -12.41 26.10 -1.65
C LEU A 614 -10.98 25.54 -1.64
N HIS A 615 -10.84 24.24 -1.60
CA HIS A 615 -9.57 23.51 -1.52
C HIS A 615 -9.38 22.54 -2.70
N LEU A 616 -10.08 22.75 -3.82
CA LEU A 616 -9.94 21.92 -5.02
C LEU A 616 -8.53 22.06 -5.62
N LEU A 617 -8.01 23.27 -5.67
CA LEU A 617 -6.67 23.55 -6.16
C LEU A 617 -5.75 23.90 -4.99
N ARG A 618 -4.58 23.29 -4.96
CA ARG A 618 -3.51 23.59 -4.02
C ARG A 618 -2.18 23.43 -4.74
N ALA A 619 -1.62 24.55 -5.15
CA ALA A 619 -0.28 24.58 -5.71
C ALA A 619 0.73 24.03 -4.68
N HIS A 620 1.53 23.06 -5.08
CA HIS A 620 2.52 22.43 -4.20
C HIS A 620 3.93 22.42 -4.80
N SER A 621 4.02 22.42 -6.12
CA SER A 621 5.30 22.39 -6.83
C SER A 621 5.25 23.25 -8.08
N TRP A 622 6.41 23.74 -8.51
CA TRP A 622 6.58 24.49 -9.75
C TRP A 622 7.93 24.16 -10.37
N ALA A 623 8.14 24.51 -11.61
CA ALA A 623 9.40 24.32 -12.31
C ALA A 623 9.69 25.51 -13.20
N PRO A 624 10.97 25.96 -13.35
CA PRO A 624 11.38 27.04 -14.26
C PRO A 624 11.51 26.55 -15.70
N VAL A 625 10.74 25.53 -16.07
CA VAL A 625 10.63 24.95 -17.41
C VAL A 625 9.18 24.59 -17.66
N SER A 626 8.74 24.69 -18.91
CA SER A 626 7.42 24.23 -19.32
C SER A 626 7.47 22.76 -19.72
N PHE A 627 6.60 21.94 -19.14
CA PHE A 627 6.37 20.56 -19.51
C PHE A 627 4.94 20.15 -19.16
N ASP A 628 4.49 19.05 -19.75
CA ASP A 628 3.23 18.40 -19.40
C ASP A 628 3.50 17.20 -18.50
N PRO A 629 3.18 17.26 -17.20
CA PRO A 629 3.48 16.18 -16.28
C PRO A 629 2.70 14.90 -16.60
N PHE A 630 1.47 14.99 -17.12
CA PHE A 630 0.66 13.82 -17.43
C PHE A 630 1.19 13.09 -18.68
N LYS A 631 1.52 13.82 -19.75
CA LYS A 631 2.15 13.24 -20.94
C LYS A 631 3.55 12.70 -20.66
N THR A 632 4.33 13.39 -19.84
CA THR A 632 5.65 12.92 -19.45
C THR A 632 5.59 11.57 -18.72
N ILE A 633 4.55 11.36 -17.91
CA ILE A 633 4.31 10.07 -17.23
C ILE A 633 3.83 8.99 -18.20
N GLU A 634 2.93 9.33 -19.10
CA GLU A 634 2.27 8.39 -20.02
C GLU A 634 3.18 7.99 -21.19
N GLU A 635 3.88 8.94 -21.79
CA GLU A 635 4.66 8.77 -23.02
C GLU A 635 6.17 8.65 -22.81
N PHE A 636 6.69 8.89 -21.59
CA PHE A 636 8.12 8.97 -21.26
C PHE A 636 8.93 9.96 -22.12
N ASN A 637 8.27 10.95 -22.71
CA ASN A 637 8.86 11.92 -23.61
C ASN A 637 8.57 13.36 -23.15
N PRO A 638 9.39 13.95 -22.25
CA PRO A 638 9.23 15.31 -21.82
C PRO A 638 9.65 16.27 -22.95
N ARG A 639 8.70 16.95 -23.57
CA ARG A 639 9.00 18.12 -24.39
C ARG A 639 9.22 19.31 -23.45
N LEU A 640 10.48 19.61 -23.17
CA LEU A 640 10.87 20.72 -22.31
C LEU A 640 11.01 22.00 -23.13
N MET A 641 10.42 23.10 -22.64
CA MET A 641 10.58 24.45 -23.19
C MET A 641 11.00 25.40 -22.07
N TRP A 642 11.66 26.48 -22.40
CA TRP A 642 11.87 27.57 -21.46
C TRP A 642 10.51 28.08 -20.97
N GLY A 643 10.37 28.35 -19.67
CA GLY A 643 9.09 28.80 -19.15
C GLY A 643 8.86 28.42 -17.69
N ALA A 644 7.61 28.16 -17.36
CA ALA A 644 7.24 27.77 -15.99
C ALA A 644 6.09 26.76 -16.02
N THR A 645 6.10 25.85 -15.04
CA THR A 645 4.99 24.93 -14.77
C THR A 645 4.63 24.99 -13.29
N VAL A 646 3.34 24.99 -12.99
CA VAL A 646 2.80 24.90 -11.62
C VAL A 646 1.98 23.61 -11.50
N LEU A 647 2.22 22.83 -10.48
CA LEU A 647 1.53 21.58 -10.17
C LEU A 647 0.62 21.76 -8.95
N SER A 648 -0.56 21.24 -9.03
CA SER A 648 -1.58 21.32 -7.98
C SER A 648 -2.22 19.95 -7.74
N GLN A 649 -2.28 19.54 -6.48
CA GLN A 649 -3.08 18.39 -6.00
C GLN A 649 -3.71 18.77 -4.67
N ASN A 650 -5.00 18.47 -4.48
CA ASN A 650 -5.65 18.76 -3.22
C ASN A 650 -5.31 17.72 -2.14
N LEU A 651 -5.64 18.01 -0.86
CA LEU A 651 -5.34 17.10 0.26
C LEU A 651 -6.08 15.75 0.17
N LEU A 652 -7.25 15.73 -0.48
CA LEU A 652 -8.10 14.54 -0.60
C LEU A 652 -7.79 13.74 -1.88
N SER A 653 -6.72 14.08 -2.61
CA SER A 653 -6.33 13.44 -3.88
C SER A 653 -7.45 13.35 -4.93
N SER A 654 -8.53 14.13 -4.76
CA SER A 654 -9.65 14.12 -5.69
C SER A 654 -9.44 15.01 -6.92
N THR A 655 -8.49 15.96 -6.85
CA THR A 655 -8.18 16.89 -7.94
C THR A 655 -6.68 16.93 -8.17
N GLU A 656 -6.28 16.77 -9.42
CA GLU A 656 -4.92 16.95 -9.93
C GLU A 656 -4.95 17.95 -11.07
N ALA A 657 -4.04 18.91 -11.08
CA ALA A 657 -4.00 19.93 -12.12
C ALA A 657 -2.58 20.44 -12.36
N PHE A 658 -2.34 20.92 -13.54
CA PHE A 658 -1.18 21.74 -13.83
C PHE A 658 -1.54 22.90 -14.76
N ALA A 659 -0.72 23.95 -14.71
CA ALA A 659 -0.69 25.02 -15.68
C ALA A 659 0.78 25.28 -16.06
N SER A 660 1.06 25.43 -17.35
CA SER A 660 2.40 25.72 -17.84
C SER A 660 2.38 26.81 -18.89
N TRP A 661 3.41 27.63 -18.85
CA TRP A 661 3.77 28.60 -19.90
C TRP A 661 5.16 28.23 -20.41
N GLY A 662 5.30 28.10 -21.71
CA GLY A 662 6.57 27.80 -22.36
C GLY A 662 6.84 28.71 -23.56
N TRP A 663 8.11 28.83 -23.88
CA TRP A 663 8.59 29.52 -25.08
C TRP A 663 9.68 28.69 -25.73
N SER A 664 9.60 28.59 -27.05
CA SER A 664 10.66 28.05 -27.88
C SER A 664 10.78 28.89 -29.18
N ARG A 665 11.93 28.80 -29.85
CA ARG A 665 12.15 29.52 -31.12
C ARG A 665 11.21 28.99 -32.21
N SER A 666 10.86 27.70 -32.17
CA SER A 666 9.99 27.08 -33.18
C SER A 666 8.51 27.30 -32.90
N ASP A 667 8.10 27.31 -31.61
CA ASP A 667 6.68 27.31 -31.26
C ASP A 667 6.18 28.66 -30.68
N GLY A 668 7.08 29.64 -30.48
CA GLY A 668 6.72 30.88 -29.78
C GLY A 668 6.24 30.65 -28.36
N HIS A 669 5.26 31.43 -27.90
CA HIS A 669 4.66 31.29 -26.59
C HIS A 669 3.54 30.26 -26.59
N VAL A 670 3.59 29.32 -25.65
CA VAL A 670 2.60 28.23 -25.46
C VAL A 670 2.09 28.21 -24.02
N LEU A 671 0.79 28.28 -23.86
CA LEU A 671 0.10 28.04 -22.57
C LEU A 671 -0.59 26.67 -22.60
N LYS A 672 -0.44 25.87 -21.56
CA LYS A 672 -1.11 24.60 -21.40
C LYS A 672 -1.69 24.47 -19.98
N GLY A 673 -2.83 23.83 -19.87
CA GLY A 673 -3.43 23.50 -18.59
C GLY A 673 -4.26 22.22 -18.67
N THR A 674 -4.21 21.45 -17.60
CA THR A 674 -5.06 20.25 -17.44
C THR A 674 -5.55 20.19 -16.00
N ILE A 675 -6.80 19.83 -15.82
CA ILE A 675 -7.41 19.52 -14.54
C ILE A 675 -8.10 18.16 -14.63
N ARG A 676 -7.87 17.29 -13.64
CA ARG A 676 -8.51 15.99 -13.47
C ARG A 676 -9.26 15.97 -12.14
N TYR A 677 -10.47 15.46 -12.13
CA TYR A 677 -11.29 15.30 -10.94
C TYR A 677 -11.86 13.89 -10.86
N SER A 678 -11.58 13.17 -9.76
CA SER A 678 -11.93 11.75 -9.59
C SER A 678 -12.96 11.48 -8.49
N GLY A 679 -13.44 12.51 -7.76
CA GLY A 679 -14.29 12.34 -6.59
C GLY A 679 -15.72 11.82 -6.87
N LEU A 680 -16.16 11.81 -8.13
CA LEU A 680 -17.49 11.29 -8.52
C LEU A 680 -17.50 9.79 -8.87
N GLY A 681 -16.32 9.11 -8.80
CA GLY A 681 -16.19 7.76 -9.33
C GLY A 681 -16.02 7.73 -10.85
N VAL A 682 -16.47 8.76 -11.53
CA VAL A 682 -16.13 9.10 -12.92
C VAL A 682 -14.93 10.05 -12.87
N ARG A 683 -13.87 9.74 -13.58
CA ARG A 683 -12.73 10.64 -13.75
C ARG A 683 -13.07 11.64 -14.85
N LEU A 684 -13.24 12.89 -14.46
CA LEU A 684 -13.42 14.02 -15.36
C LEU A 684 -12.06 14.65 -15.65
N GLU A 685 -11.84 15.03 -16.90
CA GLU A 685 -10.64 15.72 -17.34
C GLU A 685 -11.01 16.91 -18.25
N ALA A 686 -10.37 18.06 -18.04
CA ALA A 686 -10.42 19.18 -18.95
C ALA A 686 -9.01 19.63 -19.28
N ARG A 687 -8.74 19.89 -20.57
CA ARG A 687 -7.45 20.32 -21.08
C ARG A 687 -7.63 21.57 -21.96
N ALA A 688 -6.67 22.47 -21.92
CA ALA A 688 -6.61 23.58 -22.83
C ALA A 688 -5.15 23.85 -23.25
N THR A 689 -4.95 24.22 -24.50
CA THR A 689 -3.67 24.67 -25.02
C THR A 689 -3.90 25.92 -25.86
N TYR A 690 -3.04 26.95 -25.72
CA TYR A 690 -3.08 28.16 -26.49
C TYR A 690 -1.67 28.58 -26.90
N GLY A 691 -1.49 28.97 -28.17
CA GLY A 691 -0.22 29.45 -28.71
C GLY A 691 0.62 28.31 -29.29
N GLY A 692 1.66 28.71 -30.01
CA GLY A 692 2.55 27.82 -30.73
C GLY A 692 2.28 27.82 -32.23
N ASP A 693 3.36 27.91 -33.00
CA ASP A 693 3.34 27.80 -34.47
C ASP A 693 3.60 26.35 -34.86
N ARG A 694 2.58 25.49 -34.69
CA ARG A 694 2.77 24.06 -34.90
C ARG A 694 2.72 23.59 -36.33
N MET A 695 2.56 24.52 -37.28
CA MET A 695 2.30 24.14 -38.65
C MET A 695 3.39 24.69 -39.55
N THR A 696 4.23 23.81 -40.04
CA THR A 696 5.06 24.03 -41.19
C THR A 696 4.31 23.53 -42.43
N TYR A 697 3.89 24.44 -43.29
CA TYR A 697 3.43 24.04 -44.60
C TYR A 697 4.66 23.81 -45.46
N GLY A 698 4.75 22.64 -46.07
CA GLY A 698 5.68 22.44 -47.16
C GLY A 698 5.13 23.12 -48.43
N ILE A 699 5.63 24.26 -48.80
CA ILE A 699 5.41 24.77 -50.12
C ILE A 699 6.43 24.07 -50.99
N ALA A 700 5.97 23.34 -52.02
CA ALA A 700 6.87 22.86 -53.05
C ALA A 700 7.13 24.00 -54.06
N GLN A 701 8.34 24.50 -54.07
CA GLN A 701 8.84 25.34 -55.14
C GLN A 701 9.61 24.49 -56.16
N ARG A 702 9.46 24.81 -57.41
CA ARG A 702 10.20 24.17 -58.49
C ARG A 702 11.64 24.68 -58.42
N GLY A 703 12.60 23.85 -58.12
CA GLY A 703 14.01 24.17 -58.20
C GLY A 703 14.46 24.40 -59.66
N ALA A 704 15.59 24.99 -59.81
CA ALA A 704 16.17 25.26 -61.14
C ALA A 704 16.43 23.94 -61.93
N ASP A 705 16.49 22.82 -61.25
CA ASP A 705 16.65 21.45 -61.76
C ASP A 705 15.30 20.74 -62.07
N GLY A 706 14.20 21.43 -61.89
CA GLY A 706 12.85 20.89 -62.17
C GLY A 706 12.29 19.98 -61.04
N LYS A 707 13.04 19.77 -59.95
CA LYS A 707 12.58 18.99 -58.80
C LYS A 707 11.81 19.85 -57.82
N ALA A 708 10.85 19.24 -57.15
CA ALA A 708 10.10 19.92 -56.08
C ALA A 708 10.94 20.00 -54.79
N GLU A 709 11.28 21.21 -54.36
CA GLU A 709 11.85 21.47 -53.05
C GLU A 709 10.74 21.82 -52.05
N ARG A 710 10.69 21.11 -50.93
CA ARG A 710 9.83 21.46 -49.80
C ARG A 710 10.53 22.54 -48.97
N GLN A 711 10.00 23.76 -49.00
CA GLN A 711 10.42 24.77 -48.03
C GLN A 711 9.37 24.87 -46.89
N PRO A 712 9.79 24.84 -45.63
CA PRO A 712 8.89 25.09 -44.54
C PRO A 712 8.41 26.54 -44.54
N ALA A 713 7.12 26.76 -44.66
CA ALA A 713 6.50 28.08 -44.51
C ALA A 713 5.93 28.20 -43.10
N PRO A 714 6.26 29.23 -42.31
CA PRO A 714 5.69 29.44 -40.99
C PRO A 714 4.20 29.82 -41.11
N ALA A 715 3.35 29.08 -40.42
CA ALA A 715 1.95 29.47 -40.29
C ALA A 715 1.80 30.54 -39.20
N HIS A 716 1.34 31.71 -39.59
CA HIS A 716 1.21 32.86 -38.67
C HIS A 716 -0.01 32.85 -37.76
N ALA A 717 -0.75 31.77 -37.68
CA ALA A 717 -1.92 31.73 -36.83
C ALA A 717 -1.70 30.93 -35.54
N LYS A 718 -2.11 31.56 -34.44
CA LYS A 718 -2.02 30.95 -33.11
C LYS A 718 -2.87 29.69 -33.04
N TYR A 719 -2.25 28.61 -32.52
CA TYR A 719 -2.94 27.38 -32.24
C TYR A 719 -3.71 27.48 -30.91
N TRP A 720 -4.89 26.92 -30.86
CA TRP A 720 -5.58 26.63 -29.58
C TRP A 720 -6.38 25.33 -29.66
N SER A 721 -6.48 24.68 -28.57
CA SER A 721 -7.32 23.49 -28.41
C SER A 721 -7.94 23.44 -27.01
N ALA A 722 -9.13 22.89 -26.95
CA ALA A 722 -9.81 22.59 -25.70
C ALA A 722 -10.36 21.17 -25.76
N ALA A 723 -10.27 20.44 -24.67
CA ALA A 723 -10.81 19.10 -24.58
C ALA A 723 -11.47 18.87 -23.21
N ALA A 724 -12.54 18.10 -23.22
CA ALA A 724 -13.22 17.61 -22.03
C ALA A 724 -13.48 16.12 -22.18
N GLY A 725 -13.25 15.37 -21.12
CA GLY A 725 -13.45 13.92 -21.14
C GLY A 725 -13.97 13.38 -19.82
N ALA A 726 -14.65 12.26 -19.90
CA ALA A 726 -15.14 11.49 -18.76
C ALA A 726 -14.75 10.03 -18.95
N THR A 727 -14.21 9.40 -17.90
CA THR A 727 -13.91 7.96 -17.88
C THR A 727 -14.55 7.35 -16.65
N LEU A 728 -15.42 6.37 -16.85
CA LEU A 728 -16.04 5.56 -15.81
C LEU A 728 -15.26 4.26 -15.64
N PRO A 729 -14.41 4.12 -14.61
CA PRO A 729 -13.75 2.86 -14.29
C PRO A 729 -14.65 2.01 -13.39
N LEU A 730 -14.87 0.76 -13.75
CA LEU A 730 -15.65 -0.21 -12.97
C LEU A 730 -14.74 -1.37 -12.57
N TYR A 731 -14.64 -1.64 -11.25
CA TYR A 731 -13.76 -2.67 -10.69
C TYR A 731 -14.58 -3.81 -10.09
N PHE A 732 -14.36 -5.04 -10.50
CA PHE A 732 -15.10 -6.21 -10.02
C PHE A 732 -14.22 -7.44 -9.84
N ASP A 733 -13.17 -7.29 -9.06
CA ASP A 733 -12.25 -8.38 -8.70
C ASP A 733 -12.98 -9.56 -8.06
N ARG A 734 -12.56 -10.77 -8.40
CA ARG A 734 -13.13 -11.99 -7.82
C ARG A 734 -12.07 -13.07 -7.63
N GLY A 735 -11.81 -13.43 -6.38
CA GLY A 735 -10.77 -14.39 -6.04
C GLY A 735 -9.41 -13.93 -6.59
N HIS A 736 -8.75 -14.73 -7.40
CA HIS A 736 -7.47 -14.39 -8.03
C HIS A 736 -7.58 -13.59 -9.34
N HIS A 737 -8.79 -13.32 -9.84
CA HIS A 737 -9.02 -12.47 -11.02
C HIS A 737 -9.13 -10.99 -10.65
N ILE A 738 -8.38 -10.17 -11.37
CA ILE A 738 -8.43 -8.71 -11.34
C ILE A 738 -9.19 -8.27 -12.58
N ARG A 739 -10.36 -7.64 -12.40
CA ARG A 739 -11.26 -7.26 -13.48
C ARG A 739 -11.57 -5.78 -13.46
N GLN A 740 -11.53 -5.21 -14.65
CA GLN A 740 -11.85 -3.81 -14.84
C GLN A 740 -12.60 -3.62 -16.17
N LEU A 741 -13.66 -2.84 -16.15
CA LEU A 741 -14.32 -2.27 -17.32
C LEU A 741 -14.12 -0.75 -17.26
N SER A 742 -13.73 -0.13 -18.35
CA SER A 742 -13.67 1.33 -18.51
C SER A 742 -14.55 1.76 -19.66
N ILE A 743 -15.33 2.79 -19.43
CA ILE A 743 -16.14 3.46 -20.47
C ILE A 743 -15.69 4.91 -20.49
N SER A 744 -15.37 5.43 -21.67
CA SER A 744 -14.90 6.79 -21.82
C SER A 744 -15.66 7.53 -22.92
N ALA A 745 -15.87 8.80 -22.68
CA ALA A 745 -16.38 9.74 -23.67
C ALA A 745 -15.54 11.02 -23.60
N GLY A 746 -15.23 11.60 -24.74
CA GLY A 746 -14.43 12.80 -24.84
C GLY A 746 -14.88 13.69 -25.96
N TRP A 747 -14.65 14.97 -25.80
CA TRP A 747 -14.77 15.99 -26.80
C TRP A 747 -13.47 16.77 -26.86
N GLU A 748 -13.01 17.05 -28.04
CA GLU A 748 -11.84 17.89 -28.31
C GLU A 748 -12.13 18.83 -29.47
N TYR A 749 -11.81 20.09 -29.28
CA TYR A 749 -11.76 21.06 -30.33
C TYR A 749 -10.32 21.51 -30.58
N SER A 750 -9.96 21.67 -31.85
CA SER A 750 -8.65 22.19 -32.25
C SER A 750 -8.80 23.03 -33.51
N ASN A 751 -8.24 24.23 -33.50
CA ASN A 751 -8.19 25.09 -34.73
C ASN A 751 -6.96 24.78 -35.59
N GLY A 752 -6.18 23.78 -35.25
CA GLY A 752 -4.89 23.48 -35.89
C GLY A 752 -4.85 22.12 -36.57
N MET A 753 -5.99 21.51 -36.86
CA MET A 753 -6.01 20.27 -37.65
C MET A 753 -5.86 20.64 -39.13
N VAL A 754 -4.83 20.11 -39.74
CA VAL A 754 -4.53 20.26 -41.16
C VAL A 754 -4.55 18.90 -41.80
N ALA A 755 -5.37 18.74 -42.80
CA ALA A 755 -5.22 17.67 -43.77
C ALA A 755 -4.35 18.21 -44.93
N ASP A 756 -3.12 17.80 -45.02
CA ASP A 756 -2.30 17.97 -46.19
C ASP A 756 -2.76 16.97 -47.23
N VAL A 757 -3.58 17.38 -48.16
CA VAL A 757 -3.83 16.65 -49.40
C VAL A 757 -2.98 17.30 -50.49
N ASP A 758 -1.81 16.74 -50.69
CA ASP A 758 -0.97 17.12 -51.86
C ASP A 758 -1.59 16.52 -53.14
N ALA A 759 -2.36 17.29 -53.85
CA ALA A 759 -2.76 16.92 -55.19
C ALA A 759 -1.63 17.30 -56.18
N ILE A 760 -0.75 16.33 -56.40
CA ILE A 760 0.37 16.49 -57.35
C ILE A 760 -0.10 16.03 -58.74
N ARG A 761 -0.10 16.91 -59.73
CA ARG A 761 -0.26 16.55 -61.15
C ARG A 761 1.12 16.56 -61.83
N TYR A 762 1.43 15.49 -62.50
CA TYR A 762 2.65 15.34 -63.27
C TYR A 762 2.34 15.60 -64.76
N ASP A 763 3.27 16.20 -65.49
CA ASP A 763 3.20 16.32 -66.96
C ASP A 763 3.60 14.99 -67.61
N ALA A 764 3.54 14.93 -68.93
CA ALA A 764 3.88 13.75 -69.71
C ALA A 764 5.34 13.32 -69.56
N GLU A 765 6.19 14.19 -69.12
CA GLU A 765 7.61 13.92 -68.84
C GLU A 765 7.88 13.56 -67.39
N GLY A 766 6.86 13.38 -66.55
CA GLY A 766 7.01 13.00 -65.14
C GLY A 766 7.43 14.16 -64.20
N ARG A 767 7.38 15.38 -64.69
CA ARG A 767 7.67 16.56 -63.87
C ARG A 767 6.39 17.07 -63.24
N ILE A 768 6.50 17.72 -62.11
CA ILE A 768 5.35 18.29 -61.38
C ILE A 768 4.78 19.46 -62.21
N ALA A 769 3.66 19.21 -62.87
CA ALA A 769 2.96 20.21 -63.71
C ALA A 769 2.09 21.13 -62.85
N ASN A 770 1.51 20.64 -61.78
CA ASN A 770 0.73 21.40 -60.81
C ASN A 770 0.83 20.79 -59.43
N LEU A 771 1.04 21.60 -58.43
CA LEU A 771 1.00 21.26 -57.06
C LEU A 771 -0.06 22.12 -56.36
N GLN A 772 -1.15 21.51 -55.99
CA GLN A 772 -2.19 22.18 -55.25
C GLN A 772 -2.17 21.63 -53.81
N THR A 773 -1.56 22.36 -52.89
CA THR A 773 -1.69 22.07 -51.47
C THR A 773 -3.03 22.59 -51.00
N LEU A 774 -3.98 21.71 -50.86
CA LEU A 774 -5.25 22.01 -50.21
C LEU A 774 -5.04 22.05 -48.71
N GLY A 775 -4.52 23.14 -48.21
CA GLY A 775 -4.40 23.42 -46.79
C GLY A 775 -5.76 23.82 -46.21
N TYR A 776 -6.53 22.88 -45.70
CA TYR A 776 -7.70 23.25 -44.92
C TYR A 776 -7.24 23.58 -43.50
N ARG A 777 -7.51 24.79 -43.08
CA ARG A 777 -7.37 25.27 -41.73
C ARG A 777 -8.76 25.51 -41.18
N GLU A 778 -9.37 24.48 -40.62
CA GLU A 778 -10.67 24.57 -39.97
C GLU A 778 -10.58 24.12 -38.51
N GLY A 779 -11.44 24.71 -37.68
CA GLY A 779 -11.71 24.16 -36.37
C GLY A 779 -12.30 22.78 -36.54
N LEU A 780 -11.76 21.82 -35.81
CA LEU A 780 -12.25 20.45 -35.82
C LEU A 780 -12.77 20.06 -34.45
N HIS A 781 -14.03 19.69 -34.40
CA HIS A 781 -14.62 19.01 -33.25
C HIS A 781 -14.45 17.52 -33.42
N LYS A 782 -13.79 16.86 -32.44
CA LYS A 782 -13.65 15.43 -32.37
C LYS A 782 -14.42 14.90 -31.15
N LEU A 783 -15.31 13.95 -31.37
CA LEU A 783 -15.96 13.19 -30.31
C LEU A 783 -15.32 11.81 -30.25
N SER A 784 -14.92 11.40 -29.05
CA SER A 784 -14.27 10.10 -28.82
C SER A 784 -15.12 9.28 -27.87
N LEU A 785 -15.40 8.04 -28.25
CA LEU A 785 -16.04 7.05 -27.39
C LEU A 785 -15.08 5.87 -27.22
N GLY A 786 -14.99 5.30 -26.02
CA GLY A 786 -14.12 4.16 -25.78
C GLY A 786 -14.71 3.20 -24.76
N ILE A 787 -14.47 1.92 -24.98
CA ILE A 787 -14.78 0.87 -24.04
C ILE A 787 -13.58 -0.05 -23.89
N GLY A 788 -13.17 -0.32 -22.68
CA GLY A 788 -12.06 -1.23 -22.37
C GLY A 788 -12.44 -2.25 -21.32
N PHE A 789 -12.04 -3.50 -21.51
CA PHE A 789 -12.24 -4.57 -20.56
C PHE A 789 -10.95 -5.34 -20.32
N SER A 790 -10.64 -5.63 -19.06
CA SER A 790 -9.47 -6.44 -18.68
C SER A 790 -9.88 -7.49 -17.65
N ASP A 791 -9.49 -8.74 -17.89
CA ASP A 791 -9.55 -9.84 -16.91
C ASP A 791 -8.19 -10.52 -16.86
N VAL A 792 -7.43 -10.28 -15.80
CA VAL A 792 -6.10 -10.85 -15.61
C VAL A 792 -6.01 -11.54 -14.26
N VAL A 793 -5.22 -12.61 -14.18
CA VAL A 793 -5.00 -13.29 -12.90
C VAL A 793 -3.83 -12.68 -12.13
N ARG A 794 -3.89 -12.79 -10.80
CA ARG A 794 -2.79 -12.39 -9.93
C ARG A 794 -1.55 -13.22 -10.23
N ALA A 795 -0.43 -12.54 -10.38
CA ALA A 795 0.87 -13.16 -10.58
C ALA A 795 1.42 -13.72 -9.27
N ALA A 796 2.23 -14.76 -9.35
CA ALA A 796 3.06 -15.24 -8.26
C ALA A 796 4.28 -14.30 -8.07
N TYR A 797 5.01 -14.45 -6.97
CA TYR A 797 6.15 -13.60 -6.66
C TYR A 797 7.24 -13.62 -7.76
N ARG A 798 7.50 -14.80 -8.34
CA ARG A 798 8.51 -14.99 -9.39
C ARG A 798 8.02 -14.69 -10.82
N ASP A 799 6.75 -14.50 -11.03
CA ASP A 799 6.22 -14.23 -12.37
C ASP A 799 6.69 -12.85 -12.85
N VAL A 800 7.36 -12.84 -14.00
CA VAL A 800 7.91 -11.60 -14.59
C VAL A 800 6.82 -10.75 -15.23
N GLY A 801 5.70 -11.36 -15.63
CA GLY A 801 4.56 -10.70 -16.25
C GLY A 801 3.24 -11.35 -15.85
N THR A 802 2.15 -10.89 -16.45
CA THR A 802 0.82 -11.44 -16.26
C THR A 802 0.77 -12.88 -16.77
N PRO A 803 0.56 -13.90 -15.92
CA PRO A 803 0.64 -15.31 -16.37
C PRO A 803 -0.53 -15.76 -17.21
N TRP A 804 -1.71 -15.13 -17.06
CA TRP A 804 -2.92 -15.45 -17.81
C TRP A 804 -3.91 -14.30 -17.80
N GLY A 805 -4.59 -14.09 -18.92
CA GLY A 805 -5.68 -13.13 -19.04
C GLY A 805 -5.77 -12.47 -20.39
N TYR A 806 -6.59 -11.44 -20.47
CA TYR A 806 -6.74 -10.64 -21.68
C TYR A 806 -7.14 -9.19 -21.35
N THR A 807 -6.82 -8.30 -22.28
CA THR A 807 -7.25 -6.89 -22.28
C THR A 807 -7.80 -6.58 -23.67
N LEU A 808 -8.99 -6.04 -23.71
CA LEU A 808 -9.69 -5.62 -24.91
C LEU A 808 -9.98 -4.13 -24.80
N TRP A 809 -9.87 -3.41 -25.91
CA TRP A 809 -10.29 -2.02 -26.00
C TRP A 809 -10.85 -1.75 -27.38
N ALA A 810 -11.89 -0.96 -27.46
CA ALA A 810 -12.46 -0.45 -28.69
C ALA A 810 -12.73 1.04 -28.55
N GLY A 811 -12.43 1.80 -29.59
CA GLY A 811 -12.62 3.23 -29.65
C GLY A 811 -13.24 3.65 -30.98
N TYR A 812 -14.01 4.70 -30.90
CA TYR A 812 -14.63 5.36 -32.04
C TYR A 812 -14.40 6.88 -31.91
N ASP A 813 -13.70 7.45 -32.90
CA ASP A 813 -13.48 8.88 -33.03
C ASP A 813 -14.34 9.40 -34.20
N LEU A 814 -15.21 10.34 -33.90
CA LEU A 814 -16.16 10.94 -34.81
C LEU A 814 -15.81 12.42 -35.02
N ASN A 815 -15.80 12.87 -36.26
CA ASN A 815 -15.61 14.27 -36.65
C ASN A 815 -16.90 14.82 -37.31
N PRO A 816 -17.87 15.32 -36.50
CA PRO A 816 -19.23 15.55 -36.97
C PRO A 816 -19.38 16.71 -37.99
N GLU A 817 -18.48 17.68 -37.94
CA GLU A 817 -18.61 18.92 -38.74
C GLU A 817 -17.76 18.91 -39.99
N ASN A 818 -16.74 18.07 -40.05
CA ASN A 818 -15.80 18.11 -41.17
C ASN A 818 -15.71 16.78 -41.91
N ARG A 819 -16.35 16.68 -43.05
CA ARG A 819 -16.38 15.47 -43.91
C ARG A 819 -15.02 15.13 -44.54
N ASN A 820 -14.03 16.03 -44.48
CA ASN A 820 -12.67 15.75 -44.96
C ASN A 820 -11.88 14.87 -44.03
N PHE A 821 -12.32 14.72 -42.79
CA PHE A 821 -11.75 13.80 -41.79
C PHE A 821 -12.64 12.60 -41.63
N SER A 822 -12.08 11.45 -41.88
CA SER A 822 -12.79 10.17 -41.69
C SER A 822 -12.98 9.85 -40.20
N ASP A 823 -14.11 9.22 -39.91
CA ASP A 823 -14.26 8.59 -38.61
C ASP A 823 -13.24 7.47 -38.43
N LEU A 824 -12.75 7.31 -37.23
CA LEU A 824 -11.76 6.29 -36.92
C LEU A 824 -12.35 5.27 -35.95
N VAL A 825 -12.44 4.03 -36.38
CA VAL A 825 -12.67 2.89 -35.47
C VAL A 825 -11.33 2.27 -35.14
N SER A 826 -11.07 2.07 -33.87
CA SER A 826 -9.84 1.43 -33.41
C SER A 826 -10.20 0.31 -32.42
N ALA A 827 -9.49 -0.80 -32.49
CA ALA A 827 -9.64 -1.90 -31.57
C ALA A 827 -8.27 -2.44 -31.18
N TYR A 828 -8.11 -2.76 -29.91
CA TYR A 828 -6.90 -3.35 -29.35
C TYR A 828 -7.27 -4.59 -28.57
N ALA A 829 -6.57 -5.67 -28.82
CA ALA A 829 -6.67 -6.90 -28.05
C ALA A 829 -5.27 -7.34 -27.62
N ARG A 830 -5.13 -7.71 -26.37
CA ARG A 830 -3.93 -8.37 -25.86
C ARG A 830 -4.32 -9.59 -25.05
N ILE A 831 -3.71 -10.71 -25.36
CA ILE A 831 -3.89 -11.98 -24.67
C ILE A 831 -2.59 -12.32 -23.98
N TYR A 832 -2.67 -12.79 -22.75
CA TYR A 832 -1.55 -13.26 -21.96
C TYR A 832 -1.68 -14.75 -21.73
N THR A 833 -0.61 -15.49 -21.94
CA THR A 833 -0.52 -16.93 -21.69
C THR A 833 0.78 -17.25 -20.97
N PRO A 834 0.90 -18.40 -20.27
CA PRO A 834 2.17 -18.88 -19.81
C PRO A 834 3.18 -18.95 -20.96
N GLY A 835 4.40 -18.51 -20.73
CA GLY A 835 5.48 -18.56 -21.71
C GLY A 835 6.13 -19.95 -21.79
N PHE A 836 7.19 -20.06 -22.60
CA PHE A 836 7.92 -21.31 -22.80
C PHE A 836 8.76 -21.71 -21.56
N PHE A 837 9.17 -20.75 -20.76
CA PHE A 837 9.91 -20.98 -19.53
C PHE A 837 9.05 -20.71 -18.31
N ARG A 838 9.38 -21.37 -17.21
CA ARG A 838 8.70 -21.16 -15.92
C ARG A 838 8.78 -19.69 -15.53
N HIS A 839 7.68 -19.12 -15.07
CA HIS A 839 7.51 -17.72 -14.67
C HIS A 839 7.59 -16.69 -15.79
N ASN A 840 7.75 -17.08 -17.02
CA ASN A 840 7.61 -16.19 -18.16
C ASN A 840 6.15 -16.18 -18.65
N SER A 841 5.74 -15.06 -19.20
CA SER A 841 4.48 -14.93 -19.92
C SER A 841 4.74 -14.55 -21.37
N LEU A 842 3.94 -15.10 -22.26
CA LEU A 842 3.83 -14.65 -23.64
C LEU A 842 2.65 -13.73 -23.75
N SER A 843 2.82 -12.58 -24.42
CA SER A 843 1.70 -11.72 -24.76
C SER A 843 1.66 -11.46 -26.25
N VAL A 844 0.48 -11.66 -26.83
CA VAL A 844 0.19 -11.34 -28.23
C VAL A 844 -0.76 -10.16 -28.22
N ALA A 845 -0.41 -9.10 -28.94
CA ALA A 845 -1.24 -7.91 -29.09
C ALA A 845 -1.57 -7.69 -30.56
N CYS A 846 -2.82 -7.34 -30.82
CA CYS A 846 -3.31 -6.92 -32.13
C CYS A 846 -3.94 -5.54 -31.99
N LEU A 847 -3.64 -4.66 -32.95
CA LEU A 847 -4.21 -3.34 -33.07
C LEU A 847 -4.80 -3.21 -34.46
N LEU A 848 -6.06 -2.91 -34.53
CA LEU A 848 -6.80 -2.68 -35.76
C LEU A 848 -7.19 -1.21 -35.85
N TYR A 849 -6.97 -0.62 -37.02
CA TYR A 849 -7.50 0.68 -37.40
C TYR A 849 -8.34 0.49 -38.66
N THR A 850 -9.50 1.12 -38.68
CA THR A 850 -10.24 1.30 -39.92
C THR A 850 -10.38 2.77 -40.15
N SER A 851 -9.67 3.27 -41.18
CA SER A 851 -9.98 4.58 -41.76
C SER A 851 -10.69 4.29 -43.05
N PRO A 852 -11.95 4.70 -43.28
CA PRO A 852 -12.57 4.62 -44.59
C PRO A 852 -11.68 5.38 -45.56
N SER A 853 -11.29 4.73 -46.66
CA SER A 853 -10.56 5.41 -47.73
C SER A 853 -11.44 6.50 -48.30
N PRO A 854 -10.89 7.69 -48.63
CA PRO A 854 -11.62 8.70 -49.35
C PRO A 854 -12.19 8.20 -50.70
N ARG A 855 -11.67 7.06 -51.24
CA ARG A 855 -12.15 6.41 -52.47
C ARG A 855 -13.44 5.58 -52.24
N ASP A 856 -13.76 5.20 -51.03
CA ASP A 856 -14.95 4.37 -50.72
C ASP A 856 -16.22 5.22 -50.50
N ARG A 857 -16.12 6.53 -50.59
CA ARG A 857 -17.24 7.50 -50.63
C ARG A 857 -17.49 7.91 -52.06
N GLY A 858 -17.96 6.99 -52.88
CA GLY A 858 -18.40 7.23 -54.24
C GLY A 858 -19.57 8.20 -54.34
#